data_5260a888e13ddd2b7713aca08e97d6c5
#
_entry.id   5260a888e13ddd2b7713aca08e97d6c5
#
_cell.length_a   1.000
_cell.length_b   1.000
_cell.length_c   1.000
_cell.angle_alpha   90.00
_cell.angle_beta   90.00
_cell.angle_gamma   90.00
#
_symmetry.space_group_name_H-M   'P 1'
#
loop_
_entity.id
_entity.type
_entity.pdbx_description
1 polymer ?
#
loop_
_entity_poly.entity_id
_entity_poly.type
_entity_poly.pdbx_seq_one_letter_code
_entity_poly.pdbx_strand_id
1 'polypeptide(L)'
;MDYQFKAIEQKWQKYWAENKSFKAETTSEKPKYYVLDMFPYPSGAGLHVGHPLGYIASDIFSRYKRLKGFNVLHPMGYDSFGLPAEQYAIQTGQHPALTTEENIATYRRQLDQIGFSFDWDREVRTSDPNYYKWTQWIFMQLFNSWYNLETQKAEDISSLIEVFQHAGNSAVKAACDEDVAIFLPTDWANYSEAEKQSILLKYRLTYLKESTVNWCPGLGTVLANDEVKDGFSERGGFPVEQKKMMQWSMRISAYAERLLQGLDTIDWPEPVKEMQRNWIGKSVGASVKFKVAASEGASDMDAQTAKYIEVFTTRVDTIFGVSFVVLAPEHEWVEELTTANQKDQIKAYIEQTKKKSELDRMADTKSVSGAFTGSYVINPVNQARIPIWIADYVLAGYGTGAVMAVPSGDQRDWLFAKHFNLPIIPILDAQQNLEEAADPTKEGQYINSDFINNLGYKEAVSYLHHWLEREGHGRAKINYRMRDAIFGRQRYWGEPIPVYFEDGVPHLIQPEELPLLLPEIDKYLPTETGEPPLGRADDWKPCKGDHYELSTMPGWAGSSWYWYRYMDADNKCEFASPEAINYWQDVDLYIGGSEHATGHLLYARFWNKFLKDRGFVQAEEPFKKLINQGMIQGRSNFVYRVVDETGRGTNKLVSFGLKNNYKTIPLHVDVNIVENDVLDIEKFKVFRPEFQDAEFMLENGKYVCGVEVEKMSKSKFNVVNPDVLIAQYGADTLRMYEMFLGPLEQSKPWNTNGIEGVFKFLRKFWRLFHNENWEFSVIDAEPTKAELKALHKIIKKVQEDIERFSFNTSVSSFMIAVNELTELKCNKRAILKDLIVVLSPYAPHICEELWQLMGEQDLSTAKYPVFNEDYLVEDEFAYPISINGKMKMNLNLGLALTEEEVKAAVLGNPQIQTYLDGKEPKKIIFVKGKIINLVI
;
A
#
# COMPACT_ATOMS: atom_id res chain seq x y z
N MET A 1 26.28 -33.00 -20.47
CA MET A 1 26.89 -31.70 -20.12
C MET A 1 26.42 -31.30 -18.74
N ASP A 2 27.31 -30.74 -17.92
CA ASP A 2 26.88 -30.16 -16.61
C ASP A 2 25.85 -29.04 -16.82
N TYR A 3 25.13 -28.66 -15.77
CA TYR A 3 24.08 -27.67 -15.84
C TYR A 3 24.58 -26.31 -16.30
N GLN A 4 24.31 -25.97 -17.58
CA GLN A 4 24.75 -24.74 -18.24
C GLN A 4 23.64 -23.67 -18.16
N PHE A 5 23.34 -23.18 -16.95
CA PHE A 5 22.21 -22.30 -16.70
C PHE A 5 22.16 -21.08 -17.62
N LYS A 6 23.30 -20.41 -17.90
CA LYS A 6 23.32 -19.20 -18.74
C LYS A 6 22.80 -19.46 -20.14
N ALA A 7 23.27 -20.56 -20.78
CA ALA A 7 22.82 -20.90 -22.12
C ALA A 7 21.37 -21.35 -22.15
N ILE A 8 20.92 -22.08 -21.13
CA ILE A 8 19.54 -22.55 -20.98
C ILE A 8 18.59 -21.36 -20.80
N GLU A 9 18.91 -20.43 -19.88
CA GLU A 9 18.10 -19.26 -19.61
C GLU A 9 17.96 -18.36 -20.83
N GLN A 10 19.06 -18.03 -21.52
CA GLN A 10 19.04 -17.23 -22.74
C GLN A 10 18.21 -17.87 -23.86
N LYS A 11 18.34 -19.19 -24.04
CA LYS A 11 17.57 -19.96 -25.05
C LYS A 11 16.07 -19.81 -24.79
N TRP A 12 15.62 -20.03 -23.55
CA TRP A 12 14.19 -20.05 -23.22
C TRP A 12 13.58 -18.67 -23.14
N GLN A 13 14.29 -17.69 -22.63
CA GLN A 13 13.85 -16.28 -22.65
C GLN A 13 13.60 -15.81 -24.09
N LYS A 14 14.52 -16.15 -25.01
CA LYS A 14 14.35 -15.86 -26.43
C LYS A 14 13.16 -16.59 -27.03
N TYR A 15 13.02 -17.89 -26.73
CA TYR A 15 11.90 -18.71 -27.21
C TYR A 15 10.55 -18.14 -26.78
N TRP A 16 10.39 -17.81 -25.50
CA TRP A 16 9.14 -17.24 -24.96
C TRP A 16 8.80 -15.90 -25.60
N ALA A 17 9.77 -15.04 -25.82
CA ALA A 17 9.58 -13.75 -26.46
C ALA A 17 9.15 -13.89 -27.94
N GLU A 18 9.83 -14.74 -28.71
CA GLU A 18 9.53 -14.96 -30.13
C GLU A 18 8.17 -15.65 -30.36
N ASN A 19 7.82 -16.59 -29.50
CA ASN A 19 6.56 -17.35 -29.62
C ASN A 19 5.41 -16.73 -28.83
N LYS A 20 5.63 -15.65 -28.09
CA LYS A 20 4.61 -15.02 -27.23
C LYS A 20 3.92 -16.04 -26.33
N SER A 21 4.71 -16.91 -25.70
CA SER A 21 4.24 -18.12 -25.00
C SER A 21 3.21 -17.85 -23.90
N PHE A 22 3.19 -16.62 -23.37
CA PHE A 22 2.32 -16.25 -22.24
C PHE A 22 1.21 -15.27 -22.62
N LYS A 23 0.95 -15.11 -23.91
CA LYS A 23 -0.13 -14.26 -24.40
C LYS A 23 -1.49 -14.74 -23.91
N ALA A 24 -2.25 -13.87 -23.29
CA ALA A 24 -3.62 -14.12 -22.89
C ALA A 24 -4.58 -13.84 -24.06
N GLU A 25 -5.59 -14.67 -24.20
CA GLU A 25 -6.69 -14.39 -25.14
C GLU A 25 -7.59 -13.31 -24.54
N THR A 26 -8.06 -12.36 -25.36
CA THR A 26 -8.95 -11.28 -24.89
C THR A 26 -10.27 -11.85 -24.39
N THR A 27 -10.77 -12.88 -25.06
CA THR A 27 -11.92 -13.71 -24.63
C THR A 27 -11.62 -15.16 -24.93
N SER A 28 -12.10 -16.09 -24.11
CA SER A 28 -11.85 -17.52 -24.26
C SER A 28 -13.00 -18.35 -23.66
N GLU A 29 -13.14 -19.60 -24.12
CA GLU A 29 -14.01 -20.57 -23.45
C GLU A 29 -13.39 -21.12 -22.16
N LYS A 30 -12.06 -20.97 -21.99
CA LYS A 30 -11.39 -21.35 -20.75
C LYS A 30 -11.80 -20.41 -19.61
N PRO A 31 -11.87 -20.89 -18.36
CA PRO A 31 -12.08 -20.02 -17.22
C PRO A 31 -10.93 -18.99 -17.13
N LYS A 32 -11.28 -17.74 -16.83
CA LYS A 32 -10.31 -16.67 -16.70
C LYS A 32 -9.61 -16.73 -15.35
N TYR A 33 -8.36 -16.27 -15.32
CA TYR A 33 -7.70 -15.91 -14.08
C TYR A 33 -6.84 -14.69 -14.30
N TYR A 34 -7.12 -13.60 -13.60
CA TYR A 34 -6.40 -12.35 -13.73
C TYR A 34 -5.49 -12.15 -12.53
N VAL A 35 -4.19 -12.26 -12.77
CA VAL A 35 -3.13 -11.98 -11.78
C VAL A 35 -2.51 -10.63 -12.10
N LEU A 36 -2.45 -9.74 -11.14
CA LEU A 36 -1.91 -8.40 -11.31
C LEU A 36 -0.86 -8.09 -10.24
N ASP A 37 0.24 -7.53 -10.67
CA ASP A 37 1.25 -6.92 -9.80
C ASP A 37 1.07 -5.40 -9.77
N MET A 38 1.41 -4.77 -8.67
CA MET A 38 1.59 -3.32 -8.66
C MET A 38 2.78 -3.00 -9.56
N PHE A 39 2.51 -2.33 -10.68
CA PHE A 39 3.54 -2.04 -11.67
C PHE A 39 4.58 -1.03 -11.14
N PRO A 40 5.86 -1.19 -11.51
CA PRO A 40 6.91 -0.38 -10.95
C PRO A 40 6.94 1.03 -11.51
N TYR A 41 7.44 1.98 -10.69
CA TYR A 41 7.96 3.25 -11.15
C TYR A 41 9.41 3.05 -11.65
N PRO A 42 9.72 3.29 -12.94
CA PRO A 42 11.04 3.01 -13.49
C PRO A 42 12.06 4.07 -13.04
N SER A 43 12.80 3.78 -11.98
CA SER A 43 13.89 4.64 -11.47
C SER A 43 15.23 4.30 -12.10
N GLY A 44 16.15 5.27 -12.20
CA GLY A 44 17.44 5.12 -12.87
C GLY A 44 18.41 4.09 -12.27
N ALA A 45 18.05 3.48 -11.14
CA ALA A 45 18.86 2.43 -10.52
C ALA A 45 18.60 1.03 -11.09
N GLY A 46 17.51 0.85 -11.81
CA GLY A 46 17.00 -0.48 -12.08
C GLY A 46 16.41 -1.15 -10.83
N LEU A 47 16.16 -2.46 -10.93
CA LEU A 47 15.65 -3.29 -9.85
C LEU A 47 16.74 -3.60 -8.82
N HIS A 48 16.37 -3.69 -7.56
CA HIS A 48 17.13 -4.38 -6.52
C HIS A 48 16.39 -5.66 -6.10
N VAL A 49 17.06 -6.57 -5.39
CA VAL A 49 16.51 -7.88 -5.01
C VAL A 49 15.20 -7.82 -4.19
N GLY A 50 14.82 -6.67 -3.68
CA GLY A 50 13.53 -6.51 -2.99
C GLY A 50 12.33 -6.36 -3.93
N HIS A 51 12.54 -5.93 -5.18
CA HIS A 51 11.45 -5.72 -6.13
C HIS A 51 10.86 -7.04 -6.68
N PRO A 52 11.67 -8.05 -7.07
CA PRO A 52 11.14 -9.25 -7.68
C PRO A 52 10.33 -10.16 -6.75
N LEU A 53 10.43 -10.00 -5.43
CA LEU A 53 9.76 -10.89 -4.47
C LEU A 53 8.27 -11.09 -4.76
N GLY A 54 7.52 -10.01 -4.92
CA GLY A 54 6.09 -10.05 -5.28
C GLY A 54 5.88 -10.61 -6.68
N TYR A 55 6.70 -10.18 -7.64
CA TYR A 55 6.59 -10.61 -9.03
C TYR A 55 6.90 -12.10 -9.23
N ILE A 56 7.83 -12.66 -8.45
CA ILE A 56 8.12 -14.10 -8.47
C ILE A 56 6.92 -14.87 -7.91
N ALA A 57 6.34 -14.40 -6.82
CA ALA A 57 5.15 -15.02 -6.22
C ALA A 57 3.96 -15.03 -7.18
N SER A 58 3.66 -13.90 -7.83
CA SER A 58 2.59 -13.79 -8.83
C SER A 58 2.86 -14.64 -10.06
N ASP A 59 4.12 -14.73 -10.50
CA ASP A 59 4.51 -15.53 -11.65
C ASP A 59 4.39 -17.03 -11.37
N ILE A 60 4.79 -17.49 -10.19
CA ILE A 60 4.58 -18.88 -9.76
C ILE A 60 3.10 -19.22 -9.80
N PHE A 61 2.27 -18.35 -9.25
CA PHE A 61 0.83 -18.53 -9.22
C PHE A 61 0.21 -18.52 -10.62
N SER A 62 0.65 -17.59 -11.48
CA SER A 62 0.21 -17.49 -12.88
C SER A 62 0.55 -18.75 -13.69
N ARG A 63 1.79 -19.25 -13.57
CA ARG A 63 2.23 -20.50 -14.24
C ARG A 63 1.42 -21.69 -13.75
N TYR A 64 1.21 -21.79 -12.44
CA TYR A 64 0.38 -22.83 -11.84
C TYR A 64 -1.06 -22.80 -12.38
N LYS A 65 -1.69 -21.62 -12.47
CA LYS A 65 -3.05 -21.49 -13.02
C LYS A 65 -3.13 -21.87 -14.51
N ARG A 66 -2.11 -21.54 -15.32
CA ARG A 66 -2.05 -22.02 -16.71
C ARG A 66 -1.99 -23.54 -16.78
N LEU A 67 -1.16 -24.20 -15.95
CA LEU A 67 -1.10 -25.65 -15.83
C LEU A 67 -2.43 -26.27 -15.34
N LYS A 68 -3.24 -25.50 -14.61
CA LYS A 68 -4.62 -25.92 -14.22
C LYS A 68 -5.65 -25.65 -15.30
N GLY A 69 -5.28 -25.14 -16.47
CA GLY A 69 -6.15 -24.96 -17.65
C GLY A 69 -6.87 -23.61 -17.74
N PHE A 70 -6.48 -22.63 -16.96
CA PHE A 70 -7.03 -21.27 -17.05
C PHE A 70 -6.43 -20.47 -18.20
N ASN A 71 -7.23 -19.55 -18.78
CA ASN A 71 -6.71 -18.43 -19.55
C ASN A 71 -6.25 -17.37 -18.55
N VAL A 72 -4.93 -17.19 -18.44
CA VAL A 72 -4.33 -16.32 -17.41
C VAL A 72 -3.88 -15.01 -18.02
N LEU A 73 -4.41 -13.90 -17.51
CA LEU A 73 -3.90 -12.57 -17.78
C LEU A 73 -2.91 -12.18 -16.68
N HIS A 74 -1.63 -12.10 -17.03
CA HIS A 74 -0.55 -11.65 -16.18
C HIS A 74 0.26 -10.59 -16.92
N PRO A 75 -0.20 -9.33 -16.91
CA PRO A 75 0.43 -8.24 -17.65
C PRO A 75 1.48 -7.53 -16.81
N MET A 76 2.29 -6.71 -17.47
CA MET A 76 3.24 -5.81 -16.82
C MET A 76 3.33 -4.50 -17.60
N GLY A 77 3.67 -3.43 -16.90
CA GLY A 77 3.85 -2.10 -17.46
C GLY A 77 4.59 -1.19 -16.48
N TYR A 78 4.50 0.12 -16.68
CA TYR A 78 5.27 1.09 -15.93
C TYR A 78 4.43 2.30 -15.54
N ASP A 79 4.46 2.64 -14.25
CA ASP A 79 3.99 3.93 -13.75
C ASP A 79 5.08 4.96 -14.01
N SER A 80 4.98 5.68 -15.12
CA SER A 80 6.11 6.39 -15.70
C SER A 80 6.00 7.93 -15.62
N PHE A 81 4.88 8.47 -15.13
CA PHE A 81 4.79 9.87 -14.72
C PHE A 81 5.22 10.04 -13.25
N GLY A 82 5.72 11.23 -12.92
CA GLY A 82 5.98 11.59 -11.55
C GLY A 82 7.28 12.36 -11.30
N LEU A 83 7.43 12.76 -10.06
CA LEU A 83 8.46 13.68 -9.59
C LEU A 83 9.92 13.23 -9.82
N PRO A 84 10.31 11.93 -9.75
CA PRO A 84 11.72 11.56 -9.90
C PRO A 84 12.31 11.89 -11.26
N ALA A 85 11.56 11.63 -12.34
CA ALA A 85 12.02 11.95 -13.70
C ALA A 85 12.08 13.47 -13.91
N GLU A 86 11.12 14.22 -13.37
CA GLU A 86 11.12 15.68 -13.43
C GLU A 86 12.28 16.29 -12.63
N GLN A 87 12.58 15.81 -11.43
CA GLN A 87 13.72 16.26 -10.63
C GLN A 87 15.05 16.04 -11.37
N TYR A 88 15.20 14.91 -12.04
CA TYR A 88 16.37 14.67 -12.87
C TYR A 88 16.43 15.62 -14.08
N ALA A 89 15.28 15.88 -14.71
CA ALA A 89 15.17 16.84 -15.80
C ALA A 89 15.53 18.26 -15.35
N ILE A 90 15.09 18.69 -14.17
CA ILE A 90 15.46 20.00 -13.59
C ILE A 90 16.98 20.11 -13.41
N GLN A 91 17.63 19.05 -12.92
CA GLN A 91 19.08 19.03 -12.66
C GLN A 91 19.93 19.01 -13.92
N THR A 92 19.48 18.31 -14.96
CA THR A 92 20.29 18.01 -16.16
C THR A 92 19.87 18.80 -17.39
N GLY A 93 18.67 19.38 -17.42
CA GLY A 93 18.05 19.97 -18.59
C GLY A 93 17.58 18.95 -19.63
N GLN A 94 17.69 17.63 -19.35
CA GLN A 94 17.23 16.57 -20.25
C GLN A 94 15.71 16.40 -20.14
N HIS A 95 15.02 16.21 -21.28
CA HIS A 95 13.58 15.95 -21.27
C HIS A 95 13.22 14.69 -20.47
N PRO A 96 12.26 14.74 -19.55
CA PRO A 96 11.96 13.60 -18.65
C PRO A 96 11.53 12.34 -19.38
N ALA A 97 10.95 12.44 -20.58
CA ALA A 97 10.61 11.26 -21.39
C ALA A 97 11.84 10.42 -21.77
N LEU A 98 12.98 11.05 -22.09
CA LEU A 98 14.20 10.34 -22.46
C LEU A 98 14.74 9.50 -21.32
N THR A 99 14.85 10.09 -20.14
CA THR A 99 15.27 9.39 -18.92
C THR A 99 14.30 8.26 -18.59
N THR A 100 13.00 8.49 -18.74
CA THR A 100 11.96 7.49 -18.49
C THR A 100 12.11 6.30 -19.44
N GLU A 101 12.34 6.52 -20.74
CA GLU A 101 12.56 5.44 -21.72
C GLU A 101 13.81 4.62 -21.41
N GLU A 102 14.93 5.25 -21.03
CA GLU A 102 16.16 4.56 -20.63
C GLU A 102 15.93 3.68 -19.40
N ASN A 103 15.20 4.20 -18.43
CA ASN A 103 14.86 3.49 -17.21
C ASN A 103 13.93 2.30 -17.50
N ILE A 104 12.90 2.49 -18.32
CA ILE A 104 12.00 1.42 -18.77
C ILE A 104 12.79 0.31 -19.48
N ALA A 105 13.70 0.65 -20.39
CA ALA A 105 14.54 -0.31 -21.07
C ALA A 105 15.38 -1.14 -20.09
N THR A 106 15.91 -0.51 -19.05
CA THR A 106 16.67 -1.20 -18.00
C THR A 106 15.79 -2.16 -17.20
N TYR A 107 14.62 -1.71 -16.75
CA TYR A 107 13.66 -2.55 -16.03
C TYR A 107 13.19 -3.72 -16.88
N ARG A 108 12.85 -3.47 -18.15
CA ARG A 108 12.40 -4.50 -19.08
C ARG A 108 13.46 -5.58 -19.24
N ARG A 109 14.71 -5.20 -19.49
CA ARG A 109 15.83 -6.14 -19.60
C ARG A 109 15.98 -7.00 -18.33
N GLN A 110 15.90 -6.40 -17.16
CA GLN A 110 16.02 -7.12 -15.89
C GLN A 110 14.85 -8.07 -15.65
N LEU A 111 13.62 -7.64 -15.95
CA LEU A 111 12.43 -8.50 -15.83
C LEU A 111 12.49 -9.68 -16.80
N ASP A 112 12.93 -9.44 -18.05
CA ASP A 112 13.12 -10.51 -19.03
C ASP A 112 14.19 -11.52 -18.59
N GLN A 113 15.28 -11.06 -17.97
CA GLN A 113 16.35 -11.94 -17.44
C GLN A 113 15.87 -12.82 -16.28
N ILE A 114 14.93 -12.35 -15.45
CA ILE A 114 14.35 -13.16 -14.36
C ILE A 114 13.39 -14.23 -14.92
N GLY A 115 12.93 -14.06 -16.15
CA GLY A 115 12.11 -15.04 -16.86
C GLY A 115 10.67 -15.10 -16.41
N PHE A 116 10.04 -13.94 -16.22
CA PHE A 116 8.63 -13.85 -15.90
C PHE A 116 7.73 -14.24 -17.07
N SER A 117 6.54 -14.77 -16.75
CA SER A 117 5.50 -15.13 -17.72
C SER A 117 4.52 -13.98 -17.97
N PHE A 118 5.03 -12.75 -18.13
CA PHE A 118 4.20 -11.60 -18.44
C PHE A 118 3.73 -11.61 -19.89
N ASP A 119 2.49 -11.17 -20.11
CA ASP A 119 1.96 -10.87 -21.44
C ASP A 119 2.40 -9.46 -21.87
N TRP A 120 3.56 -9.38 -22.50
CA TRP A 120 4.14 -8.10 -22.92
C TRP A 120 3.42 -7.43 -24.10
N ASP A 121 2.55 -8.13 -24.80
CA ASP A 121 1.69 -7.50 -25.82
C ASP A 121 0.69 -6.53 -25.18
N ARG A 122 0.52 -6.60 -23.86
CA ARG A 122 -0.38 -5.73 -23.09
C ARG A 122 0.36 -4.71 -22.22
N GLU A 123 1.64 -4.46 -22.50
CA GLU A 123 2.43 -3.45 -21.78
C GLU A 123 1.74 -2.09 -21.84
N VAL A 124 1.65 -1.42 -20.69
CA VAL A 124 1.16 -0.04 -20.59
C VAL A 124 2.22 0.84 -19.93
N ARG A 125 2.20 2.12 -20.29
CA ARG A 125 3.04 3.17 -19.72
C ARG A 125 2.16 4.36 -19.43
N THR A 126 2.10 4.82 -18.19
CA THR A 126 1.19 5.91 -17.82
C THR A 126 1.52 7.22 -18.53
N SER A 127 2.78 7.40 -18.97
CA SER A 127 3.23 8.57 -19.73
C SER A 127 3.03 8.49 -21.26
N ASP A 128 2.54 7.34 -21.76
CA ASP A 128 2.20 7.22 -23.19
C ASP A 128 0.89 7.97 -23.50
N PRO A 129 0.87 8.88 -24.49
CA PRO A 129 -0.35 9.58 -24.91
C PRO A 129 -1.54 8.65 -25.23
N ASN A 130 -1.29 7.46 -25.79
CA ASN A 130 -2.34 6.49 -26.06
C ASN A 130 -2.94 5.89 -24.77
N TYR A 131 -2.18 5.92 -23.66
CA TYR A 131 -2.65 5.52 -22.35
C TYR A 131 -3.32 6.70 -21.63
N TYR A 132 -2.63 7.84 -21.45
CA TYR A 132 -3.16 8.91 -20.63
C TYR A 132 -4.33 9.66 -21.27
N LYS A 133 -4.55 9.53 -22.59
CA LYS A 133 -5.81 9.90 -23.23
C LYS A 133 -7.02 9.41 -22.43
N TRP A 134 -6.95 8.18 -21.92
CA TRP A 134 -8.05 7.57 -21.18
C TRP A 134 -8.10 8.01 -19.71
N THR A 135 -6.96 8.33 -19.11
CA THR A 135 -6.91 9.01 -17.81
C THR A 135 -7.60 10.37 -17.90
N GLN A 136 -7.31 11.13 -18.94
CA GLN A 136 -7.97 12.41 -19.25
C GLN A 136 -9.46 12.23 -19.50
N TRP A 137 -9.85 11.21 -20.24
CA TRP A 137 -11.26 10.90 -20.50
C TRP A 137 -12.01 10.56 -19.21
N ILE A 138 -11.42 9.78 -18.28
CA ILE A 138 -12.04 9.48 -16.99
C ILE A 138 -12.21 10.77 -16.16
N PHE A 139 -11.23 11.66 -16.18
CA PHE A 139 -11.37 12.98 -15.57
C PHE A 139 -12.58 13.74 -16.14
N MET A 140 -12.77 13.73 -17.47
CA MET A 140 -13.93 14.37 -18.10
C MET A 140 -15.25 13.74 -17.64
N GLN A 141 -15.30 12.42 -17.46
CA GLN A 141 -16.48 11.73 -16.93
C GLN A 141 -16.76 12.16 -15.48
N LEU A 142 -15.72 12.25 -14.62
CA LEU A 142 -15.85 12.75 -13.25
C LEU A 142 -16.34 14.21 -13.21
N PHE A 143 -15.81 15.06 -14.06
CA PHE A 143 -16.24 16.46 -14.18
C PHE A 143 -17.71 16.56 -14.61
N ASN A 144 -18.16 15.71 -15.53
CA ASN A 144 -19.54 15.64 -15.99
C ASN A 144 -20.45 14.77 -15.10
N SER A 145 -20.11 14.62 -13.84
CA SER A 145 -20.89 13.82 -12.90
C SER A 145 -21.09 14.54 -11.56
N TRP A 146 -22.18 14.20 -10.92
CA TRP A 146 -22.51 14.58 -9.54
C TRP A 146 -22.88 13.32 -8.74
N TYR A 147 -22.80 13.35 -7.42
CA TYR A 147 -23.16 12.21 -6.58
C TYR A 147 -24.54 12.42 -5.94
N ASN A 148 -25.48 11.58 -6.32
CA ASN A 148 -26.83 11.58 -5.78
C ASN A 148 -26.87 10.76 -4.49
N LEU A 149 -27.19 11.41 -3.36
CA LEU A 149 -27.27 10.78 -2.04
C LEU A 149 -28.51 9.90 -1.86
N GLU A 150 -29.55 10.05 -2.70
CA GLU A 150 -30.72 9.19 -2.64
C GLU A 150 -30.48 7.85 -3.33
N THR A 151 -29.85 7.87 -4.52
CA THR A 151 -29.50 6.66 -5.26
C THR A 151 -28.17 6.06 -4.80
N GLN A 152 -27.37 6.80 -4.03
CA GLN A 152 -26.02 6.45 -3.59
C GLN A 152 -25.07 6.14 -4.77
N LYS A 153 -25.18 6.92 -5.85
CA LYS A 153 -24.43 6.74 -7.10
C LYS A 153 -24.03 8.07 -7.72
N ALA A 154 -22.96 8.02 -8.51
CA ALA A 154 -22.67 9.08 -9.46
C ALA A 154 -23.62 9.01 -10.63
N GLU A 155 -24.13 10.17 -11.01
CA GLU A 155 -25.03 10.35 -12.14
C GLU A 155 -24.48 11.43 -13.07
N ASP A 156 -24.96 11.42 -14.34
CA ASP A 156 -24.57 12.46 -15.27
C ASP A 156 -25.07 13.83 -14.82
N ILE A 157 -24.25 14.87 -15.01
CA ILE A 157 -24.56 16.25 -14.57
C ILE A 157 -25.82 16.78 -15.24
N SER A 158 -26.17 16.29 -16.43
CA SER A 158 -27.40 16.67 -17.14
C SER A 158 -28.65 16.37 -16.34
N SER A 159 -28.68 15.25 -15.60
CA SER A 159 -29.81 14.90 -14.73
C SER A 159 -30.03 15.94 -13.61
N LEU A 160 -28.93 16.49 -13.07
CA LEU A 160 -29.01 17.56 -12.09
C LEU A 160 -29.49 18.87 -12.69
N ILE A 161 -29.02 19.20 -13.90
CA ILE A 161 -29.44 20.38 -14.64
C ILE A 161 -30.96 20.32 -14.92
N GLU A 162 -31.49 19.17 -15.28
CA GLU A 162 -32.94 18.97 -15.47
C GLU A 162 -33.72 19.26 -14.17
N VAL A 163 -33.21 18.77 -13.02
CA VAL A 163 -33.84 19.08 -11.72
C VAL A 163 -33.80 20.59 -11.44
N PHE A 164 -32.69 21.27 -11.70
CA PHE A 164 -32.55 22.71 -11.51
C PHE A 164 -33.53 23.51 -12.37
N GLN A 165 -33.74 23.08 -13.61
CA GLN A 165 -34.69 23.71 -14.54
C GLN A 165 -36.15 23.59 -14.09
N HIS A 166 -36.51 22.47 -13.43
CA HIS A 166 -37.90 22.18 -13.08
C HIS A 166 -38.27 22.47 -11.62
N ALA A 167 -37.32 22.29 -10.72
CA ALA A 167 -37.56 22.34 -9.25
C ALA A 167 -36.59 23.23 -8.45
N GLY A 168 -35.58 23.80 -9.09
CA GLY A 168 -34.47 24.42 -8.36
C GLY A 168 -33.64 23.42 -7.58
N ASN A 169 -32.94 23.84 -6.53
CA ASN A 169 -32.05 22.94 -5.78
C ASN A 169 -32.51 22.62 -4.35
N SER A 170 -33.62 23.18 -3.86
CA SER A 170 -34.04 23.06 -2.46
C SER A 170 -34.32 21.62 -1.99
N ALA A 171 -34.73 20.73 -2.88
CA ALA A 171 -35.01 19.32 -2.62
C ALA A 171 -33.88 18.37 -3.03
N VAL A 172 -32.79 18.89 -3.62
CA VAL A 172 -31.68 18.06 -4.13
C VAL A 172 -30.85 17.53 -2.97
N LYS A 173 -30.69 16.20 -2.91
CA LYS A 173 -29.80 15.53 -1.98
C LYS A 173 -28.54 15.08 -2.70
N ALA A 174 -27.53 15.92 -2.68
CA ALA A 174 -26.27 15.73 -3.36
C ALA A 174 -25.08 15.82 -2.41
N ALA A 175 -24.00 15.13 -2.73
CA ALA A 175 -22.70 15.45 -2.17
C ALA A 175 -22.18 16.71 -2.89
N CYS A 176 -22.19 17.84 -2.20
CA CYS A 176 -21.84 19.14 -2.74
C CYS A 176 -21.13 20.00 -1.68
N ASP A 177 -20.68 21.18 -2.09
CA ASP A 177 -20.13 22.15 -1.15
C ASP A 177 -21.20 22.65 -0.18
N GLU A 178 -20.80 23.01 1.05
CA GLU A 178 -21.72 23.45 2.10
C GLU A 178 -22.30 24.87 1.84
N ASP A 179 -21.63 25.68 1.03
CA ASP A 179 -21.97 27.08 0.71
C ASP A 179 -22.88 27.24 -0.51
N VAL A 180 -23.59 26.20 -0.93
CA VAL A 180 -24.52 26.26 -2.05
C VAL A 180 -25.79 27.04 -1.64
N ALA A 181 -26.02 28.19 -2.29
CA ALA A 181 -27.23 28.96 -2.10
C ALA A 181 -28.45 28.22 -2.66
N ILE A 182 -29.62 28.38 -1.99
CA ILE A 182 -30.89 27.87 -2.49
C ILE A 182 -31.41 28.80 -3.58
N PHE A 183 -31.86 28.24 -4.70
CA PHE A 183 -32.44 28.94 -5.81
C PHE A 183 -33.67 28.22 -6.40
N LEU A 184 -34.54 29.00 -7.02
CA LEU A 184 -35.74 28.49 -7.72
C LEU A 184 -35.48 28.22 -9.19
N PRO A 185 -36.35 27.50 -9.90
CA PRO A 185 -36.23 27.31 -11.36
C PRO A 185 -36.13 28.59 -12.16
N THR A 186 -36.84 29.63 -11.71
CA THR A 186 -36.82 30.96 -12.32
C THR A 186 -35.48 31.66 -12.18
N ASP A 187 -34.79 31.45 -11.04
CA ASP A 187 -33.47 32.00 -10.79
C ASP A 187 -32.46 31.28 -11.70
N TRP A 188 -32.52 29.95 -11.76
CA TRP A 188 -31.71 29.14 -12.68
C TRP A 188 -31.84 29.56 -14.15
N ALA A 189 -33.07 29.82 -14.61
CA ALA A 189 -33.32 30.25 -15.99
C ALA A 189 -32.69 31.64 -16.30
N ASN A 190 -32.58 32.50 -15.27
CA ASN A 190 -32.04 33.86 -15.42
C ASN A 190 -30.52 33.95 -15.21
N TYR A 191 -29.88 32.96 -14.63
CA TYR A 191 -28.44 32.94 -14.47
C TYR A 191 -27.71 32.91 -15.79
N SER A 192 -26.63 33.67 -15.89
CA SER A 192 -25.68 33.59 -17.00
C SER A 192 -25.03 32.23 -17.08
N GLU A 193 -24.45 31.85 -18.20
CA GLU A 193 -23.77 30.57 -18.33
C GLU A 193 -22.61 30.44 -17.33
N ALA A 194 -21.86 31.52 -17.10
CA ALA A 194 -20.79 31.53 -16.11
C ALA A 194 -21.29 31.27 -14.68
N GLU A 195 -22.43 31.87 -14.28
CA GLU A 195 -23.05 31.61 -12.97
C GLU A 195 -23.53 30.17 -12.87
N LYS A 196 -24.16 29.61 -13.91
CA LYS A 196 -24.57 28.20 -13.94
C LYS A 196 -23.39 27.26 -13.78
N GLN A 197 -22.30 27.48 -14.51
CA GLN A 197 -21.09 26.65 -14.39
C GLN A 197 -20.45 26.77 -12.99
N SER A 198 -20.43 27.96 -12.39
CA SER A 198 -19.95 28.17 -11.02
C SER A 198 -20.79 27.43 -10.00
N ILE A 199 -22.12 27.38 -10.18
CA ILE A 199 -23.01 26.58 -9.32
C ILE A 199 -22.77 25.09 -9.53
N LEU A 200 -22.73 24.62 -10.78
CA LEU A 200 -22.49 23.21 -11.11
C LEU A 200 -21.15 22.71 -10.56
N LEU A 201 -20.13 23.55 -10.56
CA LEU A 201 -18.82 23.21 -10.03
C LEU A 201 -18.87 22.76 -8.57
N LYS A 202 -19.80 23.31 -7.78
CA LYS A 202 -20.03 22.94 -6.37
C LYS A 202 -20.64 21.53 -6.20
N TYR A 203 -21.21 20.94 -7.26
CA TYR A 203 -21.81 19.60 -7.26
C TYR A 203 -20.96 18.56 -7.97
N ARG A 204 -20.06 18.97 -8.86
CA ARG A 204 -19.24 18.04 -9.66
C ARG A 204 -18.36 17.17 -8.79
N LEU A 205 -18.07 15.95 -9.26
CA LEU A 205 -17.14 15.03 -8.59
C LEU A 205 -15.68 15.45 -8.73
N THR A 206 -15.36 16.23 -9.75
CA THR A 206 -14.08 16.93 -9.90
C THR A 206 -14.37 18.43 -10.00
N TYR A 207 -13.72 19.22 -9.17
CA TYR A 207 -14.02 20.63 -9.02
C TYR A 207 -12.77 21.46 -8.70
N LEU A 208 -12.82 22.74 -9.02
CA LEU A 208 -11.78 23.72 -8.74
C LEU A 208 -12.20 24.63 -7.59
N LYS A 209 -11.40 24.68 -6.54
CA LYS A 209 -11.69 25.49 -5.35
C LYS A 209 -10.41 25.96 -4.68
N GLU A 210 -10.49 27.14 -4.03
CA GLU A 210 -9.42 27.56 -3.14
C GLU A 210 -9.37 26.62 -1.92
N SER A 211 -8.21 26.04 -1.68
CA SER A 211 -7.98 25.14 -0.56
C SER A 211 -6.59 25.35 0.05
N THR A 212 -6.45 25.00 1.33
CA THR A 212 -5.16 24.98 1.99
C THR A 212 -4.43 23.70 1.61
N VAL A 213 -3.24 23.81 1.05
CA VAL A 213 -2.43 22.71 0.50
C VAL A 213 -1.04 22.69 1.12
N ASN A 214 -0.42 21.50 1.06
CA ASN A 214 0.99 21.33 1.43
C ASN A 214 1.88 21.82 0.28
N TRP A 215 2.28 23.06 0.33
CA TRP A 215 3.18 23.65 -0.66
C TRP A 215 4.64 23.38 -0.29
N CYS A 216 5.42 22.91 -1.23
CA CYS A 216 6.85 22.70 -1.07
C CYS A 216 7.63 23.67 -1.99
N PRO A 217 8.15 24.80 -1.47
CA PRO A 217 8.91 25.75 -2.28
C PRO A 217 10.15 25.14 -2.94
N GLY A 218 10.81 24.22 -2.25
CA GLY A 218 12.01 23.55 -2.75
C GLY A 218 11.75 22.61 -3.94
N LEU A 219 10.53 22.08 -4.06
CA LEU A 219 10.09 21.26 -5.19
C LEU A 219 9.22 22.03 -6.18
N GLY A 220 8.76 23.24 -5.83
CA GLY A 220 7.89 24.08 -6.66
C GLY A 220 6.51 23.47 -6.91
N THR A 221 5.99 22.63 -6.00
CA THR A 221 4.72 21.91 -6.21
C THR A 221 3.97 21.67 -4.92
N VAL A 222 2.69 21.36 -5.05
CA VAL A 222 1.83 20.84 -3.98
C VAL A 222 2.11 19.35 -3.77
N LEU A 223 2.13 18.93 -2.50
CA LEU A 223 2.33 17.56 -2.08
C LEU A 223 1.05 17.00 -1.43
N ALA A 224 0.76 15.75 -1.67
CA ALA A 224 -0.25 15.01 -0.92
C ALA A 224 0.20 14.80 0.54
N ASN A 225 -0.73 14.47 1.43
CA ASN A 225 -0.41 14.28 2.85
C ASN A 225 0.55 13.11 3.10
N ASP A 226 0.50 12.09 2.27
CA ASP A 226 1.40 10.93 2.29
C ASP A 226 2.81 11.23 1.72
N GLU A 227 2.97 12.34 0.98
CA GLU A 227 4.26 12.84 0.48
C GLU A 227 4.99 13.75 1.50
N VAL A 228 4.37 14.03 2.68
CA VAL A 228 4.94 14.91 3.71
C VAL A 228 5.17 14.13 5.00
N LYS A 229 6.39 14.21 5.53
CA LYS A 229 6.78 13.58 6.79
C LYS A 229 7.49 14.59 7.68
N ASP A 230 6.99 14.74 8.91
CA ASP A 230 7.56 15.64 9.93
C ASP A 230 7.77 17.09 9.45
N GLY A 231 6.87 17.59 8.58
CA GLY A 231 6.95 18.95 8.00
C GLY A 231 7.91 19.08 6.81
N PHE A 232 8.45 17.97 6.32
CA PHE A 232 9.35 17.94 5.16
C PHE A 232 8.81 17.02 4.06
N SER A 233 9.18 17.33 2.83
CA SER A 233 8.89 16.44 1.70
C SER A 233 9.63 15.09 1.88
N GLU A 234 8.95 13.97 1.65
CA GLU A 234 9.58 12.64 1.69
C GLU A 234 10.77 12.56 0.72
N ARG A 235 10.65 13.26 -0.42
CA ARG A 235 11.71 13.38 -1.41
C ARG A 235 12.44 14.70 -1.26
N GLY A 236 13.75 14.65 -1.13
CA GLY A 236 14.63 15.81 -1.03
C GLY A 236 14.68 16.47 0.35
N GLY A 237 13.79 16.13 1.28
CA GLY A 237 13.79 16.68 2.62
C GLY A 237 13.58 18.19 2.70
N PHE A 238 12.83 18.77 1.78
CA PHE A 238 12.56 20.20 1.73
C PHE A 238 11.44 20.59 2.70
N PRO A 239 11.50 21.76 3.34
CA PRO A 239 10.42 22.26 4.17
C PRO A 239 9.12 22.40 3.38
N VAL A 240 8.01 22.04 4.02
CA VAL A 240 6.66 22.15 3.47
C VAL A 240 5.87 23.16 4.30
N GLU A 241 5.12 24.03 3.63
CA GLU A 241 4.29 25.06 4.27
C GLU A 241 2.83 24.94 3.84
N GLN A 242 1.92 25.36 4.71
CA GLN A 242 0.49 25.45 4.38
C GLN A 242 0.24 26.73 3.58
N LYS A 243 -0.36 26.59 2.38
CA LYS A 243 -0.66 27.72 1.48
C LYS A 243 -2.07 27.60 0.92
N LYS A 244 -2.79 28.71 0.83
CA LYS A 244 -4.07 28.77 0.12
C LYS A 244 -3.82 28.92 -1.38
N MET A 245 -4.38 28.03 -2.17
CA MET A 245 -4.26 28.02 -3.63
C MET A 245 -5.53 27.49 -4.27
N MET A 246 -5.83 27.95 -5.48
CA MET A 246 -6.83 27.29 -6.34
C MET A 246 -6.32 25.89 -6.69
N GLN A 247 -7.14 24.88 -6.43
CA GLN A 247 -6.75 23.49 -6.62
C GLN A 247 -7.90 22.66 -7.20
N TRP A 248 -7.55 21.80 -8.15
CA TRP A 248 -8.44 20.72 -8.54
C TRP A 248 -8.51 19.70 -7.43
N SER A 249 -9.72 19.26 -7.15
CA SER A 249 -10.01 18.26 -6.11
C SER A 249 -10.98 17.22 -6.65
N MET A 250 -10.91 15.99 -6.11
CA MET A 250 -11.87 14.93 -6.37
C MET A 250 -12.70 14.63 -5.13
N ARG A 251 -14.01 14.55 -5.28
CA ARG A 251 -14.97 14.35 -4.19
C ARG A 251 -15.06 12.86 -3.78
N ILE A 252 -13.92 12.29 -3.38
CA ILE A 252 -13.83 10.92 -2.86
C ILE A 252 -14.67 10.75 -1.57
N SER A 253 -14.83 11.84 -0.79
CA SER A 253 -15.66 11.84 0.42
C SER A 253 -17.10 11.42 0.18
N ALA A 254 -17.64 11.68 -1.03
CA ALA A 254 -18.98 11.22 -1.43
C ALA A 254 -19.12 9.69 -1.41
N TYR A 255 -18.03 8.96 -1.60
CA TYR A 255 -17.96 7.50 -1.61
C TYR A 255 -17.59 6.88 -0.26
N ALA A 256 -17.39 7.68 0.78
CA ALA A 256 -16.84 7.23 2.06
C ALA A 256 -17.57 6.01 2.63
N GLU A 257 -18.91 6.03 2.66
CA GLU A 257 -19.70 4.91 3.17
C GLU A 257 -19.57 3.66 2.31
N ARG A 258 -19.62 3.79 0.99
CA ARG A 258 -19.47 2.67 0.06
C ARG A 258 -18.07 2.08 0.09
N LEU A 259 -17.04 2.91 0.30
CA LEU A 259 -15.67 2.47 0.50
C LEU A 259 -15.51 1.67 1.80
N LEU A 260 -16.22 2.04 2.88
CA LEU A 260 -16.23 1.27 4.12
C LEU A 260 -16.94 -0.07 3.96
N GLN A 261 -18.18 -0.05 3.42
CA GLN A 261 -18.99 -1.26 3.22
C GLN A 261 -18.29 -2.28 2.29
N GLY A 262 -17.63 -1.80 1.24
CA GLY A 262 -16.91 -2.65 0.30
C GLY A 262 -15.77 -3.44 0.93
N LEU A 263 -15.17 -2.98 2.04
CA LEU A 263 -14.09 -3.71 2.74
C LEU A 263 -14.53 -5.08 3.26
N ASP A 264 -15.82 -5.25 3.54
CA ASP A 264 -16.36 -6.51 4.04
C ASP A 264 -16.57 -7.56 2.92
N THR A 265 -16.46 -7.14 1.65
CA THR A 265 -16.71 -8.00 0.47
C THR A 265 -15.43 -8.52 -0.20
N ILE A 266 -14.26 -8.10 0.24
CA ILE A 266 -12.96 -8.39 -0.38
C ILE A 266 -12.05 -9.21 0.54
N ASP A 267 -11.28 -10.13 -0.06
CA ASP A 267 -10.30 -10.97 0.63
C ASP A 267 -8.94 -10.26 0.70
N TRP A 268 -8.88 -9.25 1.57
CA TRP A 268 -7.67 -8.44 1.79
C TRP A 268 -7.13 -8.62 3.20
N PRO A 269 -5.83 -8.40 3.43
CA PRO A 269 -5.24 -8.45 4.76
C PRO A 269 -5.93 -7.47 5.72
N GLU A 270 -6.29 -7.93 6.92
CA GLU A 270 -7.02 -7.11 7.89
C GLU A 270 -6.28 -5.81 8.26
N PRO A 271 -4.93 -5.80 8.40
CA PRO A 271 -4.21 -4.54 8.63
C PRO A 271 -4.46 -3.46 7.55
N VAL A 272 -4.56 -3.86 6.28
CA VAL A 272 -4.86 -2.92 5.18
C VAL A 272 -6.28 -2.40 5.28
N LYS A 273 -7.25 -3.27 5.57
CA LYS A 273 -8.64 -2.87 5.81
C LYS A 273 -8.74 -1.87 6.98
N GLU A 274 -8.04 -2.14 8.08
CA GLU A 274 -8.01 -1.25 9.23
C GLU A 274 -7.36 0.10 8.92
N MET A 275 -6.28 0.12 8.14
CA MET A 275 -5.69 1.38 7.67
C MET A 275 -6.70 2.21 6.88
N GLN A 276 -7.48 1.57 5.98
CA GLN A 276 -8.52 2.27 5.22
C GLN A 276 -9.69 2.70 6.10
N ARG A 277 -10.18 1.85 7.02
CA ARG A 277 -11.23 2.23 7.99
C ARG A 277 -10.81 3.45 8.82
N ASN A 278 -9.57 3.43 9.32
CA ASN A 278 -9.01 4.53 10.09
C ASN A 278 -8.81 5.79 9.26
N TRP A 279 -8.40 5.67 8.00
CA TRP A 279 -8.25 6.81 7.09
C TRP A 279 -9.59 7.46 6.77
N ILE A 280 -10.60 6.66 6.43
CA ILE A 280 -11.96 7.14 6.18
C ILE A 280 -12.55 7.73 7.46
N GLY A 281 -12.34 7.10 8.61
CA GLY A 281 -12.60 7.64 9.94
C GLY A 281 -14.05 8.04 10.15
N LYS A 282 -14.99 7.10 9.98
CA LYS A 282 -16.42 7.31 10.23
C LYS A 282 -16.68 7.62 11.70
N SER A 283 -17.34 8.72 11.96
CA SER A 283 -17.76 9.14 13.29
C SER A 283 -19.26 9.42 13.30
N VAL A 284 -19.96 8.83 14.23
CA VAL A 284 -21.40 9.07 14.44
C VAL A 284 -21.54 9.99 15.64
N GLY A 285 -22.26 11.09 15.47
CA GLY A 285 -22.40 12.10 16.52
C GLY A 285 -23.50 13.10 16.20
N ALA A 286 -23.30 14.32 16.67
CA ALA A 286 -24.22 15.44 16.43
C ALA A 286 -23.47 16.70 16.01
N SER A 287 -24.10 17.47 15.14
CA SER A 287 -23.75 18.87 14.89
C SER A 287 -24.50 19.73 15.90
N VAL A 288 -23.81 20.68 16.52
CA VAL A 288 -24.38 21.63 17.51
C VAL A 288 -23.98 23.04 17.13
N LYS A 289 -24.95 23.95 17.14
CA LYS A 289 -24.76 25.38 16.84
C LYS A 289 -24.67 26.20 18.12
N PHE A 290 -23.53 26.86 18.32
CA PHE A 290 -23.29 27.79 19.41
C PHE A 290 -23.43 29.22 18.88
N LYS A 291 -24.34 30.01 19.44
CA LYS A 291 -24.53 31.41 19.04
C LYS A 291 -23.35 32.24 19.54
N VAL A 292 -22.74 33.06 18.69
CA VAL A 292 -21.72 34.03 19.11
C VAL A 292 -22.37 35.09 20.00
N ALA A 293 -21.77 35.33 21.17
CA ALA A 293 -22.29 36.32 22.12
C ALA A 293 -22.06 37.74 21.59
N ALA A 294 -23.05 38.60 21.73
CA ALA A 294 -22.89 40.00 21.40
C ALA A 294 -21.81 40.66 22.26
N SER A 295 -21.06 41.60 21.67
CA SER A 295 -20.10 42.43 22.39
C SER A 295 -20.82 43.21 23.50
N GLU A 296 -20.15 43.47 24.64
CA GLU A 296 -20.71 44.27 25.71
C GLU A 296 -21.11 45.68 25.19
N GLY A 297 -22.40 45.97 25.18
CA GLY A 297 -22.94 47.25 24.72
C GLY A 297 -23.70 47.23 23.38
N ALA A 298 -23.78 46.09 22.67
CA ALA A 298 -24.61 45.98 21.48
C ALA A 298 -26.08 45.72 21.84
N SER A 299 -27.01 46.47 21.24
CA SER A 299 -28.44 46.29 21.46
C SER A 299 -28.96 45.02 20.80
N ASP A 300 -29.95 44.34 21.39
CA ASP A 300 -30.60 43.09 20.94
C ASP A 300 -31.35 43.18 19.59
N MET A 301 -31.05 44.17 18.77
CA MET A 301 -31.86 44.50 17.58
C MET A 301 -31.56 43.72 16.30
N ASP A 302 -30.62 42.74 16.27
CA ASP A 302 -30.36 42.02 15.06
C ASP A 302 -30.48 40.48 15.20
N ALA A 303 -31.70 40.01 15.36
CA ALA A 303 -32.00 38.56 15.31
C ALA A 303 -31.77 37.95 13.90
N GLN A 304 -31.67 38.77 12.87
CA GLN A 304 -31.42 38.31 11.47
C GLN A 304 -29.95 38.17 11.10
N THR A 305 -29.01 38.64 11.94
CA THR A 305 -27.56 38.58 11.72
C THR A 305 -26.81 37.77 12.78
N ALA A 306 -27.53 36.93 13.56
CA ALA A 306 -26.92 36.11 14.58
C ALA A 306 -25.94 35.09 13.95
N LYS A 307 -24.65 35.14 14.35
CA LYS A 307 -23.61 34.21 13.93
C LYS A 307 -23.59 33.00 14.83
N TYR A 308 -23.34 31.85 14.25
CA TYR A 308 -23.27 30.56 14.93
C TYR A 308 -21.98 29.85 14.60
N ILE A 309 -21.28 29.36 15.61
CA ILE A 309 -20.18 28.37 15.44
C ILE A 309 -20.81 26.98 15.49
N GLU A 310 -20.72 26.25 14.42
CA GLU A 310 -21.14 24.85 14.35
C GLU A 310 -20.00 23.95 14.78
N VAL A 311 -20.25 23.05 15.75
CA VAL A 311 -19.29 22.03 16.18
C VAL A 311 -19.85 20.65 15.91
N PHE A 312 -18.96 19.71 15.57
CA PHE A 312 -19.31 18.30 15.52
C PHE A 312 -18.77 17.59 16.76
N THR A 313 -19.60 16.78 17.42
CA THR A 313 -19.18 15.98 18.57
C THR A 313 -19.74 14.57 18.51
N THR A 314 -18.91 13.59 18.90
CA THR A 314 -19.33 12.19 19.11
C THR A 314 -19.91 11.98 20.52
N ARG A 315 -19.81 13.00 21.39
CA ARG A 315 -20.22 12.98 22.78
C ARG A 315 -21.18 14.16 23.07
N VAL A 316 -22.30 14.20 22.35
CA VAL A 316 -23.35 15.23 22.55
C VAL A 316 -23.89 15.23 23.97
N ASP A 317 -23.87 14.09 24.64
CA ASP A 317 -24.22 13.87 26.02
C ASP A 317 -23.46 14.76 27.02
N THR A 318 -22.26 15.21 26.62
CA THR A 318 -21.36 16.00 27.47
C THR A 318 -21.55 17.51 27.33
N ILE A 319 -22.52 17.97 26.54
CA ILE A 319 -22.72 19.39 26.18
C ILE A 319 -22.88 20.34 27.39
N PHE A 320 -23.44 19.87 28.50
CA PHE A 320 -23.56 20.66 29.73
C PHE A 320 -22.20 20.91 30.42
N GLY A 321 -21.21 20.06 30.19
CA GLY A 321 -19.84 20.19 30.71
C GLY A 321 -18.89 21.01 29.85
N VAL A 322 -19.39 21.64 28.79
CA VAL A 322 -18.58 22.48 27.91
C VAL A 322 -18.09 23.72 28.65
N SER A 323 -16.78 23.88 28.75
CA SER A 323 -16.15 25.02 29.43
C SER A 323 -15.47 26.00 28.48
N PHE A 324 -15.16 25.60 27.28
CA PHE A 324 -14.64 26.48 26.22
C PHE A 324 -14.92 25.86 24.85
N VAL A 325 -14.87 26.70 23.80
CA VAL A 325 -14.94 26.30 22.41
C VAL A 325 -13.58 26.62 21.79
N VAL A 326 -13.06 25.70 20.96
CA VAL A 326 -11.76 25.87 20.31
C VAL A 326 -11.92 25.86 18.81
N LEU A 327 -11.36 26.86 18.16
CA LEU A 327 -11.25 26.95 16.70
C LEU A 327 -9.86 26.55 16.25
N ALA A 328 -9.78 26.01 15.04
CA ALA A 328 -8.50 25.88 14.35
C ALA A 328 -7.89 27.28 14.12
N PRO A 329 -6.57 27.45 14.24
CA PRO A 329 -5.92 28.75 14.00
C PRO A 329 -6.17 29.33 12.61
N GLU A 330 -6.46 28.46 11.62
CA GLU A 330 -6.75 28.80 10.22
C GLU A 330 -8.26 29.01 9.94
N HIS A 331 -9.11 28.88 10.93
CA HIS A 331 -10.56 29.02 10.78
C HIS A 331 -10.90 30.45 10.31
N GLU A 332 -11.77 30.59 9.30
CA GLU A 332 -12.12 31.86 8.66
C GLU A 332 -12.63 32.96 9.62
N TRP A 333 -13.24 32.56 10.71
CA TRP A 333 -13.81 33.51 11.70
C TRP A 333 -12.84 33.95 12.78
N VAL A 334 -11.61 33.43 12.84
CA VAL A 334 -10.64 33.76 13.89
C VAL A 334 -10.34 35.27 13.89
N GLU A 335 -10.13 35.84 12.71
CA GLU A 335 -9.81 37.26 12.59
C GLU A 335 -10.98 38.13 13.10
N GLU A 336 -12.21 37.82 12.73
CA GLU A 336 -13.39 38.54 13.11
C GLU A 336 -13.75 38.41 14.60
N LEU A 337 -13.54 37.20 15.16
CA LEU A 337 -13.80 36.90 16.57
C LEU A 337 -12.71 37.40 17.52
N THR A 338 -11.59 37.87 16.98
CA THR A 338 -10.46 38.35 17.78
C THR A 338 -10.68 39.81 18.19
N THR A 339 -10.78 40.03 19.48
CA THR A 339 -10.91 41.39 20.03
C THR A 339 -9.59 42.18 19.86
N ALA A 340 -9.68 43.50 19.84
CA ALA A 340 -8.53 44.38 19.68
C ALA A 340 -7.36 44.08 20.66
N ASN A 341 -7.72 43.76 21.91
CA ASN A 341 -6.74 43.45 22.97
C ASN A 341 -6.02 42.12 22.79
N GLN A 342 -6.56 41.20 21.97
CA GLN A 342 -5.98 39.85 21.75
C GLN A 342 -5.27 39.75 20.40
N LYS A 343 -5.37 40.77 19.56
CA LYS A 343 -4.96 40.72 18.14
C LYS A 343 -3.49 40.31 17.95
N ASP A 344 -2.58 40.87 18.73
CA ASP A 344 -1.15 40.59 18.62
C ASP A 344 -0.81 39.16 19.07
N GLN A 345 -1.44 38.70 20.15
CA GLN A 345 -1.25 37.36 20.68
C GLN A 345 -1.79 36.29 19.69
N ILE A 346 -2.97 36.51 19.15
CA ILE A 346 -3.59 35.61 18.16
C ILE A 346 -2.73 35.53 16.90
N LYS A 347 -2.27 36.69 16.38
CA LYS A 347 -1.42 36.71 15.19
C LYS A 347 -0.09 35.96 15.41
N ALA A 348 0.56 36.17 16.55
CA ALA A 348 1.80 35.45 16.90
C ALA A 348 1.57 33.95 16.99
N TYR A 349 0.45 33.52 17.59
CA TYR A 349 0.10 32.11 17.70
C TYR A 349 -0.15 31.45 16.34
N ILE A 350 -0.88 32.13 15.44
CA ILE A 350 -1.13 31.65 14.08
C ILE A 350 0.19 31.45 13.32
N GLU A 351 1.09 32.44 13.39
CA GLU A 351 2.41 32.35 12.73
C GLU A 351 3.29 31.22 13.28
N GLN A 352 3.18 30.93 14.56
CA GLN A 352 3.86 29.79 15.16
C GLN A 352 3.25 28.44 14.68
N THR A 353 1.94 28.35 14.62
CA THR A 353 1.23 27.11 14.24
C THR A 353 1.43 26.76 12.77
N LYS A 354 1.50 27.76 11.87
CA LYS A 354 1.78 27.55 10.44
C LYS A 354 3.07 26.74 10.16
N LYS A 355 4.01 26.73 11.10
CA LYS A 355 5.27 26.00 10.98
C LYS A 355 5.15 24.51 11.33
N LYS A 356 4.03 24.07 11.92
CA LYS A 356 3.75 22.68 12.28
C LYS A 356 2.92 22.00 11.20
N SER A 357 3.27 20.77 10.82
CA SER A 357 2.40 19.95 9.96
C SER A 357 1.14 19.51 10.73
N GLU A 358 0.08 19.15 9.99
CA GLU A 358 -1.13 18.59 10.63
C GLU A 358 -0.82 17.31 11.40
N LEU A 359 0.11 16.49 10.88
CA LEU A 359 0.54 15.25 11.53
C LEU A 359 1.23 15.53 12.86
N ASP A 360 2.14 16.53 12.90
CA ASP A 360 2.81 16.96 14.14
C ASP A 360 1.81 17.49 15.16
N ARG A 361 0.85 18.28 14.70
CA ARG A 361 -0.24 18.81 15.55
C ARG A 361 -1.11 17.72 16.15
N MET A 362 -1.36 16.62 15.41
CA MET A 362 -2.10 15.47 15.91
C MET A 362 -1.27 14.59 16.85
N ALA A 363 0.02 14.45 16.60
CA ALA A 363 0.92 13.59 17.36
C ALA A 363 1.36 14.22 18.68
N ASP A 364 1.40 15.56 18.78
CA ASP A 364 1.83 16.29 19.97
C ASP A 364 0.75 16.28 21.06
N THR A 365 0.75 15.22 21.85
CA THR A 365 -0.14 15.08 23.02
C THR A 365 0.46 15.61 24.31
N LYS A 366 1.70 16.10 24.29
CA LYS A 366 2.45 16.49 25.49
C LYS A 366 2.55 18.01 25.67
N SER A 367 2.51 18.78 24.59
CA SER A 367 2.56 20.25 24.69
C SER A 367 1.14 20.82 24.65
N VAL A 368 0.85 21.68 25.60
CA VAL A 368 -0.43 22.43 25.65
C VAL A 368 -0.17 23.84 25.17
N SER A 369 -0.84 24.23 24.09
CA SER A 369 -0.73 25.58 23.55
C SER A 369 -2.09 26.09 23.07
N GLY A 370 -2.31 27.39 23.13
CA GLY A 370 -3.53 28.03 22.68
C GLY A 370 -3.53 29.52 22.94
N ALA A 371 -4.50 30.23 22.35
CA ALA A 371 -4.68 31.66 22.60
C ALA A 371 -6.16 32.02 22.68
N PHE A 372 -6.52 32.87 23.60
CA PHE A 372 -7.89 33.35 23.81
C PHE A 372 -8.22 34.45 22.79
N THR A 373 -9.37 34.35 22.12
CA THR A 373 -9.79 35.33 21.09
C THR A 373 -10.36 36.63 21.71
N GLY A 374 -10.77 36.57 22.95
CA GLY A 374 -11.49 37.67 23.61
C GLY A 374 -13.02 37.59 23.45
N SER A 375 -13.53 36.69 22.61
CA SER A 375 -14.94 36.49 22.32
C SER A 375 -15.52 35.25 22.97
N TYR A 376 -16.85 35.15 22.98
CA TYR A 376 -17.60 34.09 23.63
C TYR A 376 -18.73 33.58 22.75
N VAL A 377 -19.15 32.33 22.99
CA VAL A 377 -20.40 31.75 22.48
C VAL A 377 -21.37 31.47 23.61
N ILE A 378 -22.63 31.27 23.25
CA ILE A 378 -23.70 30.87 24.20
C ILE A 378 -23.97 29.38 23.98
N ASN A 379 -23.88 28.60 25.05
CA ASN A 379 -24.24 27.21 25.04
C ASN A 379 -25.76 27.05 24.92
N PRO A 380 -26.28 26.36 23.88
CA PRO A 380 -27.72 26.32 23.63
C PRO A 380 -28.53 25.66 24.75
N VAL A 381 -27.97 24.70 25.50
CA VAL A 381 -28.71 23.91 26.49
C VAL A 381 -28.84 24.59 27.85
N ASN A 382 -27.90 25.44 28.25
CA ASN A 382 -27.91 26.08 29.58
C ASN A 382 -27.67 27.59 29.55
N GLN A 383 -27.58 28.18 28.36
CA GLN A 383 -27.33 29.62 28.13
C GLN A 383 -26.03 30.15 28.77
N ALA A 384 -25.11 29.26 29.13
CA ALA A 384 -23.82 29.65 29.65
C ALA A 384 -22.96 30.35 28.59
N ARG A 385 -22.22 31.38 29.04
CA ARG A 385 -21.27 32.12 28.19
C ARG A 385 -19.93 31.42 28.20
N ILE A 386 -19.53 30.88 27.05
CA ILE A 386 -18.36 29.97 26.85
C ILE A 386 -17.29 30.73 26.09
N PRO A 387 -16.03 30.83 26.58
CA PRO A 387 -14.94 31.51 25.87
C PRO A 387 -14.47 30.76 24.60
N ILE A 388 -14.08 31.54 23.58
CA ILE A 388 -13.59 31.03 22.31
C ILE A 388 -12.06 31.13 22.32
N TRP A 389 -11.41 29.98 22.12
CA TRP A 389 -9.96 29.85 22.02
C TRP A 389 -9.54 29.38 20.62
N ILE A 390 -8.29 29.59 20.26
CA ILE A 390 -7.64 28.87 19.16
C ILE A 390 -6.56 27.95 19.72
N ALA A 391 -6.43 26.77 19.13
CA ALA A 391 -5.40 25.82 19.52
C ALA A 391 -4.95 24.95 18.34
N ASP A 392 -3.70 24.57 18.33
CA ASP A 392 -3.08 23.82 17.22
C ASP A 392 -3.57 22.38 17.09
N TYR A 393 -4.16 21.79 18.13
CA TYR A 393 -4.74 20.46 18.06
C TYR A 393 -6.10 20.39 17.34
N VAL A 394 -6.72 21.52 17.03
CA VAL A 394 -7.92 21.60 16.20
C VAL A 394 -7.52 21.87 14.76
N LEU A 395 -8.01 21.04 13.83
CA LEU A 395 -7.68 21.15 12.42
C LEU A 395 -8.83 21.76 11.63
N ALA A 396 -8.56 22.77 10.80
CA ALA A 396 -9.57 23.45 10.00
C ALA A 396 -10.32 22.52 9.03
N GLY A 397 -9.65 21.48 8.54
CA GLY A 397 -10.24 20.53 7.61
C GLY A 397 -10.91 19.33 8.28
N TYR A 398 -11.02 19.25 9.59
CA TYR A 398 -11.74 18.18 10.28
C TYR A 398 -13.02 18.69 10.93
N GLY A 399 -14.16 18.13 10.52
CA GLY A 399 -15.47 18.59 10.97
C GLY A 399 -15.76 20.00 10.46
N THR A 400 -16.04 20.91 11.39
CA THR A 400 -16.30 22.32 11.13
C THR A 400 -15.08 23.21 11.42
N GLY A 401 -13.90 22.63 11.72
CA GLY A 401 -12.77 23.40 12.23
C GLY A 401 -12.96 23.98 13.64
N ALA A 402 -14.00 23.53 14.33
CA ALA A 402 -14.37 23.95 15.67
C ALA A 402 -14.75 22.77 16.55
N VAL A 403 -14.37 22.78 17.82
CA VAL A 403 -14.72 21.75 18.79
C VAL A 403 -15.25 22.37 20.07
N MET A 404 -16.22 21.73 20.70
CA MET A 404 -16.60 21.99 22.06
C MET A 404 -15.71 21.20 23.01
N ALA A 405 -15.16 21.85 24.00
CA ALA A 405 -14.21 21.24 24.92
C ALA A 405 -14.88 20.88 26.25
N VAL A 406 -14.71 19.63 26.67
CA VAL A 406 -15.30 19.07 27.88
C VAL A 406 -14.22 18.45 28.77
N PRO A 407 -13.55 19.25 29.61
CA PRO A 407 -12.42 18.82 30.43
C PRO A 407 -12.68 17.65 31.38
N SER A 408 -13.92 17.46 31.81
CA SER A 408 -14.25 16.33 32.70
C SER A 408 -14.23 14.98 32.00
N GLY A 409 -14.38 14.94 30.64
CA GLY A 409 -14.50 13.72 29.87
C GLY A 409 -13.43 13.52 28.79
N ASP A 410 -12.61 14.53 28.50
CA ASP A 410 -11.52 14.48 27.50
C ASP A 410 -10.19 14.91 28.10
N GLN A 411 -9.16 14.06 27.99
CA GLN A 411 -7.87 14.30 28.62
C GLN A 411 -7.12 15.50 28.03
N ARG A 412 -7.26 15.77 26.73
CA ARG A 412 -6.63 16.92 26.07
C ARG A 412 -7.28 18.22 26.52
N ASP A 413 -8.60 18.23 26.58
CA ASP A 413 -9.37 19.36 27.10
C ASP A 413 -9.08 19.59 28.58
N TRP A 414 -8.87 18.52 29.36
CA TRP A 414 -8.48 18.60 30.76
C TRP A 414 -7.12 19.26 30.95
N LEU A 415 -6.12 18.84 30.18
CA LEU A 415 -4.78 19.42 30.18
C LEU A 415 -4.85 20.91 29.81
N PHE A 416 -5.61 21.25 28.78
CA PHE A 416 -5.82 22.62 28.35
C PHE A 416 -6.50 23.46 29.45
N ALA A 417 -7.56 22.93 30.04
CA ALA A 417 -8.26 23.61 31.12
C ALA A 417 -7.40 23.84 32.36
N LYS A 418 -6.58 22.87 32.76
CA LYS A 418 -5.60 23.03 33.85
C LYS A 418 -4.53 24.07 33.51
N HIS A 419 -4.00 24.08 32.29
CA HIS A 419 -2.98 25.03 31.87
C HIS A 419 -3.48 26.49 31.86
N PHE A 420 -4.70 26.69 31.35
CA PHE A 420 -5.29 28.03 31.23
C PHE A 420 -6.27 28.39 32.36
N ASN A 421 -6.33 27.57 33.39
CA ASN A 421 -7.21 27.75 34.57
C ASN A 421 -8.67 27.93 34.21
N LEU A 422 -9.18 27.04 33.31
CA LEU A 422 -10.56 26.98 32.87
C LEU A 422 -11.36 25.99 33.74
N PRO A 423 -12.70 26.15 33.86
CA PRO A 423 -13.54 25.26 34.68
C PRO A 423 -13.52 23.80 34.19
N ILE A 424 -13.55 22.86 35.12
CA ILE A 424 -13.76 21.43 34.88
C ILE A 424 -15.05 21.05 35.57
N ILE A 425 -16.10 20.77 34.77
CA ILE A 425 -17.47 20.57 35.26
C ILE A 425 -17.76 19.05 35.21
N PRO A 426 -17.92 18.36 36.36
CA PRO A 426 -18.36 16.99 36.40
C PRO A 426 -19.80 16.88 35.87
N ILE A 427 -20.06 15.88 35.03
CA ILE A 427 -21.34 15.67 34.34
C ILE A 427 -21.97 14.30 34.60
N LEU A 428 -21.20 13.35 35.13
CA LEU A 428 -21.67 12.03 35.54
C LEU A 428 -21.28 11.77 36.99
N ASP A 429 -22.18 11.19 37.77
CA ASP A 429 -21.95 10.84 39.17
C ASP A 429 -20.86 9.76 39.36
N ALA A 430 -20.60 8.96 38.32
CA ALA A 430 -19.54 7.95 38.30
C ALA A 430 -18.15 8.51 37.98
N GLN A 431 -18.00 9.77 37.55
CA GLN A 431 -16.67 10.36 37.24
C GLN A 431 -15.83 10.50 38.52
N GLN A 432 -14.57 10.08 38.43
CA GLN A 432 -13.61 10.03 39.55
C GLN A 432 -12.31 10.76 39.21
N ASN A 433 -11.63 11.21 40.27
CA ASN A 433 -10.29 11.80 40.20
C ASN A 433 -10.08 12.94 39.19
N LEU A 434 -11.14 13.76 38.98
CA LEU A 434 -11.09 14.89 38.03
C LEU A 434 -10.03 15.97 38.38
N GLU A 435 -9.46 15.93 39.59
CA GLU A 435 -8.33 16.79 39.94
C GLU A 435 -7.01 16.33 39.32
N GLU A 436 -6.89 15.04 38.98
CA GLU A 436 -5.69 14.42 38.46
C GLU A 436 -5.73 14.14 36.94
N ALA A 437 -6.93 13.77 36.43
CA ALA A 437 -7.12 13.45 35.00
C ALA A 437 -8.60 13.56 34.61
N ALA A 438 -8.87 13.61 33.31
CA ALA A 438 -10.25 13.46 32.79
C ALA A 438 -10.72 12.02 32.98
N ASP A 439 -12.03 11.85 33.16
CA ASP A 439 -12.69 10.56 33.21
C ASP A 439 -13.70 10.42 32.06
N PRO A 440 -13.39 9.66 30.99
CA PRO A 440 -14.25 9.51 29.81
C PRO A 440 -15.40 8.51 30.02
N THR A 441 -15.67 8.10 31.26
CA THR A 441 -16.74 7.14 31.59
C THR A 441 -18.07 7.48 30.92
N LYS A 442 -18.84 6.46 30.59
CA LYS A 442 -20.24 6.57 30.17
C LYS A 442 -21.18 5.90 31.20
N GLU A 443 -20.62 5.48 32.31
CA GLU A 443 -21.32 4.84 33.40
C GLU A 443 -21.92 5.87 34.32
N GLY A 444 -22.99 5.50 35.07
CA GLY A 444 -23.69 6.36 36.02
C GLY A 444 -24.78 7.18 35.42
N GLN A 445 -25.23 8.17 36.18
CA GLN A 445 -26.31 9.11 35.82
C GLN A 445 -25.75 10.51 35.62
N TYR A 446 -26.36 11.28 34.70
CA TYR A 446 -25.98 12.68 34.50
C TYR A 446 -26.32 13.52 35.70
N ILE A 447 -25.39 14.41 36.06
CA ILE A 447 -25.49 15.45 37.08
C ILE A 447 -25.08 16.78 36.47
N ASN A 448 -25.43 17.90 37.05
CA ASN A 448 -25.14 19.26 36.56
C ASN A 448 -25.57 19.47 35.09
N SER A 449 -26.57 18.73 34.64
CA SER A 449 -26.93 18.58 33.22
C SER A 449 -28.43 18.84 32.99
N ASP A 450 -29.06 19.64 33.85
CA ASP A 450 -30.44 20.14 33.77
C ASP A 450 -31.44 19.02 33.36
N PHE A 451 -32.06 19.13 32.19
CA PHE A 451 -33.15 18.25 31.76
C PHE A 451 -32.69 16.81 31.40
N ILE A 452 -31.39 16.51 31.36
CA ILE A 452 -30.87 15.14 31.25
C ILE A 452 -30.36 14.59 32.58
N ASN A 453 -30.46 15.33 33.70
CA ASN A 453 -30.11 14.79 35.01
C ASN A 453 -30.86 13.51 35.32
N ASN A 454 -30.17 12.57 35.97
CA ASN A 454 -30.65 11.24 36.34
C ASN A 454 -30.92 10.29 35.15
N LEU A 455 -30.61 10.67 33.89
CA LEU A 455 -30.65 9.76 32.75
C LEU A 455 -29.33 8.99 32.63
N GLY A 456 -29.41 7.81 32.05
CA GLY A 456 -28.24 7.08 31.59
C GLY A 456 -27.75 7.55 30.21
N TYR A 457 -26.55 7.12 29.80
CA TYR A 457 -25.90 7.56 28.57
C TYR A 457 -26.78 7.44 27.31
N LYS A 458 -27.40 6.27 27.07
CA LYS A 458 -28.23 6.05 25.87
C LYS A 458 -29.45 6.92 25.80
N GLU A 459 -30.12 7.12 26.96
CA GLU A 459 -31.31 7.93 27.09
C GLU A 459 -30.99 9.41 26.88
N ALA A 460 -29.90 9.89 27.49
CA ALA A 460 -29.44 11.27 27.36
C ALA A 460 -29.08 11.62 25.91
N VAL A 461 -28.33 10.74 25.21
CA VAL A 461 -27.97 10.93 23.80
C VAL A 461 -29.22 11.00 22.91
N SER A 462 -30.16 10.07 23.08
CA SER A 462 -31.41 10.06 22.32
C SER A 462 -32.24 11.32 22.58
N TYR A 463 -32.37 11.72 23.85
CA TYR A 463 -33.09 12.94 24.22
C TYR A 463 -32.47 14.19 23.60
N LEU A 464 -31.14 14.33 23.68
CA LEU A 464 -30.42 15.49 23.14
C LEU A 464 -30.49 15.58 21.61
N HIS A 465 -30.45 14.46 20.90
CA HIS A 465 -30.62 14.47 19.44
C HIS A 465 -32.00 15.06 19.07
N HIS A 466 -33.09 14.57 19.70
CA HIS A 466 -34.43 15.08 19.45
C HIS A 466 -34.60 16.54 19.88
N TRP A 467 -33.99 16.91 21.01
CA TRP A 467 -34.05 18.29 21.53
C TRP A 467 -33.34 19.26 20.58
N LEU A 468 -32.12 18.93 20.12
CA LEU A 468 -31.35 19.77 19.22
C LEU A 468 -32.05 19.99 17.87
N GLU A 469 -32.68 18.96 17.33
CA GLU A 469 -33.46 19.05 16.10
C GLU A 469 -34.70 19.89 16.26
N ARG A 470 -35.46 19.65 17.33
CA ARG A 470 -36.71 20.38 17.64
C ARG A 470 -36.46 21.87 17.87
N GLU A 471 -35.44 22.22 18.63
CA GLU A 471 -35.11 23.61 18.94
C GLU A 471 -34.26 24.30 17.85
N GLY A 472 -33.86 23.58 16.80
CA GLY A 472 -33.07 24.11 15.68
C GLY A 472 -31.59 24.38 16.01
N HIS A 473 -31.12 23.84 17.14
CA HIS A 473 -29.73 24.01 17.59
C HIS A 473 -28.74 22.97 17.06
N GLY A 474 -29.19 21.99 16.30
CA GLY A 474 -28.34 20.97 15.73
C GLY A 474 -29.10 19.76 15.19
N ARG A 475 -28.37 18.72 14.82
CA ARG A 475 -28.93 17.45 14.35
C ARG A 475 -27.96 16.29 14.51
N ALA A 476 -28.47 15.07 14.51
CA ALA A 476 -27.63 13.89 14.36
C ALA A 476 -26.87 13.97 13.03
N LYS A 477 -25.58 13.67 13.03
CA LYS A 477 -24.72 13.76 11.85
C LYS A 477 -23.70 12.62 11.85
N ILE A 478 -23.47 12.05 10.68
CA ILE A 478 -22.34 11.18 10.42
C ILE A 478 -21.26 12.03 9.77
N ASN A 479 -20.06 11.98 10.31
CA ASN A 479 -18.91 12.68 9.78
C ASN A 479 -17.81 11.69 9.39
N TYR A 480 -17.01 12.05 8.38
CA TYR A 480 -15.86 11.27 7.93
C TYR A 480 -14.61 12.14 8.05
N ARG A 481 -13.51 11.54 8.53
CA ARG A 481 -12.23 12.23 8.59
C ARG A 481 -11.59 12.40 7.22
N MET A 482 -11.87 11.47 6.30
CA MET A 482 -11.36 11.51 4.94
C MET A 482 -11.84 12.78 4.24
N ARG A 483 -10.90 13.49 3.62
CA ARG A 483 -11.14 14.70 2.83
C ARG A 483 -11.12 14.36 1.34
N ASP A 484 -11.63 15.29 0.53
CA ASP A 484 -11.50 15.23 -0.91
C ASP A 484 -10.03 15.25 -1.34
N ALA A 485 -9.72 14.49 -2.36
CA ALA A 485 -8.35 14.34 -2.84
C ALA A 485 -7.91 15.56 -3.64
N ILE A 486 -6.80 16.19 -3.24
CA ILE A 486 -6.14 17.22 -4.04
C ILE A 486 -5.62 16.59 -5.34
N PHE A 487 -6.08 17.08 -6.47
CA PHE A 487 -5.83 16.48 -7.78
C PHE A 487 -4.89 17.28 -8.69
N GLY A 488 -4.77 18.58 -8.53
CA GLY A 488 -3.85 19.41 -9.29
C GLY A 488 -2.42 19.33 -8.78
N ARG A 489 -1.43 19.25 -9.69
CA ARG A 489 0.00 19.35 -9.39
C ARG A 489 0.65 20.41 -10.27
N GLN A 490 1.48 21.25 -9.68
CA GLN A 490 2.24 22.29 -10.36
C GLN A 490 3.53 21.67 -10.92
N ARG A 491 3.36 20.72 -11.84
CA ARG A 491 4.43 19.91 -12.46
C ARG A 491 4.31 19.93 -13.97
N TYR A 492 5.41 19.63 -14.65
CA TYR A 492 5.43 19.35 -16.07
C TYR A 492 5.13 17.88 -16.37
N TRP A 493 5.85 16.96 -15.69
CA TRP A 493 5.80 15.53 -15.99
C TRP A 493 4.62 14.85 -15.30
N GLY A 494 3.47 14.96 -15.90
CA GLY A 494 2.19 14.41 -15.49
C GLY A 494 1.15 14.57 -16.59
N GLU A 495 0.00 13.93 -16.46
CA GLU A 495 -1.10 14.07 -17.41
C GLU A 495 -1.63 15.51 -17.38
N PRO A 496 -1.68 16.23 -18.52
CA PRO A 496 -2.36 17.51 -18.58
C PRO A 496 -3.85 17.36 -18.26
N ILE A 497 -4.39 18.26 -17.44
CA ILE A 497 -5.82 18.30 -17.15
C ILE A 497 -6.55 18.85 -18.38
N PRO A 498 -7.55 18.12 -18.95
CA PRO A 498 -8.19 18.44 -20.22
C PRO A 498 -9.24 19.57 -20.09
N VAL A 499 -8.80 20.70 -19.59
CA VAL A 499 -9.62 21.89 -19.27
C VAL A 499 -9.01 23.13 -19.86
N TYR A 500 -9.86 24.00 -20.39
CA TYR A 500 -9.51 25.38 -20.72
C TYR A 500 -10.36 26.37 -19.91
N PHE A 501 -9.92 27.61 -19.80
CA PHE A 501 -10.65 28.68 -19.14
C PHE A 501 -11.20 29.66 -20.14
N GLU A 502 -12.41 30.15 -19.90
CA GLU A 502 -13.04 31.24 -20.59
C GLU A 502 -13.64 32.17 -19.52
N ASP A 503 -13.19 33.41 -19.48
CA ASP A 503 -13.60 34.39 -18.45
C ASP A 503 -13.42 33.85 -16.99
N GLY A 504 -12.37 33.08 -16.76
CA GLY A 504 -12.06 32.48 -15.47
C GLY A 504 -12.90 31.26 -15.07
N VAL A 505 -13.79 30.79 -15.97
CA VAL A 505 -14.62 29.58 -15.75
C VAL A 505 -13.98 28.40 -16.44
N PRO A 506 -13.85 27.23 -15.76
CA PRO A 506 -13.27 26.04 -16.35
C PRO A 506 -14.26 25.30 -17.25
N HIS A 507 -13.81 24.91 -18.44
CA HIS A 507 -14.54 24.14 -19.44
C HIS A 507 -13.72 22.93 -19.89
N LEU A 508 -14.37 21.81 -20.16
CA LEU A 508 -13.71 20.65 -20.78
C LEU A 508 -13.39 20.94 -22.25
N ILE A 509 -12.24 20.46 -22.71
CA ILE A 509 -11.98 20.34 -24.15
C ILE A 509 -12.94 19.32 -24.78
N GLN A 510 -13.03 19.30 -26.13
CA GLN A 510 -13.86 18.28 -26.78
C GLN A 510 -13.19 16.89 -26.69
N PRO A 511 -13.97 15.79 -26.61
CA PRO A 511 -13.40 14.43 -26.55
C PRO A 511 -12.50 14.09 -27.75
N GLU A 512 -12.76 14.70 -28.90
CA GLU A 512 -12.00 14.52 -30.14
C GLU A 512 -10.60 15.19 -30.08
N GLU A 513 -10.40 16.12 -29.14
CA GLU A 513 -9.11 16.79 -28.90
C GLU A 513 -8.18 15.98 -28.01
N LEU A 514 -8.68 14.87 -27.44
CA LEU A 514 -7.86 13.96 -26.63
C LEU A 514 -6.94 13.11 -27.53
N PRO A 515 -5.68 12.85 -27.10
CA PRO A 515 -5.05 13.32 -25.88
C PRO A 515 -4.62 14.80 -25.97
N LEU A 516 -4.84 15.56 -24.87
CA LEU A 516 -4.17 16.84 -24.70
C LEU A 516 -2.70 16.57 -24.37
N LEU A 517 -1.82 16.87 -25.31
CA LEU A 517 -0.40 16.55 -25.19
C LEU A 517 0.36 17.56 -24.32
N LEU A 518 1.42 17.10 -23.67
CA LEU A 518 2.38 17.98 -23.01
C LEU A 518 3.11 18.84 -24.05
N PRO A 519 3.20 20.16 -23.85
CA PRO A 519 3.96 21.05 -24.74
C PRO A 519 5.45 20.95 -24.48
N GLU A 520 6.25 21.35 -25.48
CA GLU A 520 7.68 21.59 -25.28
C GLU A 520 7.88 22.89 -24.49
N ILE A 521 8.78 22.84 -23.50
CA ILE A 521 9.13 24.03 -22.69
C ILE A 521 10.65 24.15 -22.53
N ASP A 522 11.09 25.36 -22.22
CA ASP A 522 12.52 25.69 -22.06
C ASP A 522 13.12 25.16 -20.75
N LYS A 523 12.33 25.12 -19.69
CA LYS A 523 12.74 24.68 -18.33
C LYS A 523 11.60 24.02 -17.60
N TYR A 524 11.91 23.01 -16.79
CA TYR A 524 10.92 22.27 -15.97
C TYR A 524 10.72 22.92 -14.59
N LEU A 525 10.78 24.22 -14.52
CA LEU A 525 10.61 25.04 -13.33
C LEU A 525 9.41 25.98 -13.51
N PRO A 526 8.78 26.45 -12.41
CA PRO A 526 7.76 27.49 -12.48
C PRO A 526 8.22 28.69 -13.29
N THR A 527 7.27 29.45 -13.81
CA THR A 527 7.55 30.75 -14.51
C THR A 527 8.11 31.77 -13.51
N GLU A 528 8.67 32.83 -14.01
CA GLU A 528 9.17 33.93 -13.19
C GLU A 528 8.06 34.64 -12.41
N THR A 529 6.79 34.52 -12.86
CA THR A 529 5.60 35.00 -12.18
C THR A 529 5.00 34.01 -11.18
N GLY A 530 5.57 32.78 -11.07
CA GLY A 530 5.15 31.74 -10.12
C GLY A 530 4.06 30.80 -10.64
N GLU A 531 3.76 30.84 -11.94
CA GLU A 531 2.85 29.90 -12.59
C GLU A 531 3.52 28.53 -12.72
N PRO A 532 2.74 27.43 -12.81
CA PRO A 532 3.28 26.10 -13.05
C PRO A 532 4.15 26.02 -14.32
N PRO A 533 5.03 25.01 -14.44
CA PRO A 533 5.94 24.88 -15.59
C PRO A 533 5.24 24.90 -16.97
N LEU A 534 4.00 24.42 -17.09
CA LEU A 534 3.23 24.48 -18.32
C LEU A 534 2.95 25.91 -18.80
N GLY A 535 2.95 26.89 -17.89
CA GLY A 535 2.83 28.33 -18.22
C GLY A 535 3.99 28.90 -19.03
N ARG A 536 5.09 28.13 -19.21
CA ARG A 536 6.22 28.49 -20.06
C ARG A 536 5.97 28.26 -21.57
N ALA A 537 4.90 27.54 -21.89
CA ALA A 537 4.57 27.18 -23.26
C ALA A 537 3.67 28.26 -23.92
N ASP A 538 4.23 29.33 -24.46
CA ASP A 538 3.50 30.45 -25.03
C ASP A 538 2.55 30.04 -26.17
N ASP A 539 2.91 29.01 -26.95
CA ASP A 539 2.16 28.54 -28.11
C ASP A 539 1.11 27.47 -27.75
N TRP A 540 1.08 27.02 -26.51
CA TRP A 540 0.15 25.97 -26.04
C TRP A 540 -1.18 26.61 -25.61
N LYS A 541 -2.06 26.79 -26.59
CA LYS A 541 -3.33 27.50 -26.41
C LYS A 541 -4.51 26.68 -26.93
N PRO A 542 -5.66 26.78 -26.27
CA PRO A 542 -6.88 26.12 -26.72
C PRO A 542 -7.44 26.79 -27.99
N CYS A 543 -8.24 26.05 -28.73
CA CYS A 543 -8.97 26.61 -29.87
C CYS A 543 -10.05 27.61 -29.44
N LYS A 544 -10.52 27.51 -28.20
CA LYS A 544 -11.50 28.41 -27.57
C LYS A 544 -11.03 28.79 -26.16
N GLY A 545 -11.48 29.96 -25.69
CA GLY A 545 -11.11 30.44 -24.35
C GLY A 545 -9.74 31.09 -24.30
N ASP A 546 -9.25 31.30 -23.06
CA ASP A 546 -8.08 32.13 -22.79
C ASP A 546 -6.80 31.30 -22.76
N HIS A 547 -6.82 30.19 -21.98
CA HIS A 547 -5.67 29.32 -21.75
C HIS A 547 -6.11 27.94 -21.26
N TYR A 548 -5.25 26.92 -21.42
CA TYR A 548 -5.43 25.61 -20.78
C TYR A 548 -5.14 25.69 -19.28
N GLU A 549 -5.65 24.68 -18.54
CA GLU A 549 -5.20 24.42 -17.16
C GLU A 549 -3.70 24.12 -17.13
N LEU A 550 -2.99 24.82 -16.24
CA LEU A 550 -1.53 24.70 -16.13
C LEU A 550 -1.06 23.64 -15.15
N SER A 551 -1.96 23.08 -14.35
CA SER A 551 -1.66 21.95 -13.47
C SER A 551 -1.72 20.63 -14.24
N THR A 552 -0.95 19.66 -13.78
CA THR A 552 -1.06 18.27 -14.23
C THR A 552 -1.76 17.42 -13.17
N MET A 553 -2.18 16.21 -13.54
CA MET A 553 -2.75 15.25 -12.62
C MET A 553 -1.67 14.67 -11.68
N PRO A 554 -2.05 14.15 -10.51
CA PRO A 554 -1.11 13.44 -9.62
C PRO A 554 -0.69 12.11 -10.23
N GLY A 555 0.49 11.60 -9.85
CA GLY A 555 0.99 10.31 -10.36
C GLY A 555 0.04 9.13 -10.14
N TRP A 556 -0.80 9.19 -9.09
CA TRP A 556 -1.79 8.14 -8.82
C TRP A 556 -2.99 8.14 -9.78
N ALA A 557 -3.17 9.15 -10.63
CA ALA A 557 -4.29 9.18 -11.58
C ALA A 557 -4.18 8.06 -12.61
N GLY A 558 -3.02 7.91 -13.24
CA GLY A 558 -2.77 6.85 -14.21
C GLY A 558 -2.89 5.44 -13.63
N SER A 559 -2.48 5.25 -12.38
CA SER A 559 -2.55 3.95 -11.70
C SER A 559 -3.93 3.63 -11.11
N SER A 560 -4.89 4.54 -11.14
CA SER A 560 -6.21 4.32 -10.53
C SER A 560 -7.19 3.53 -11.42
N TRP A 561 -6.79 3.10 -12.60
CA TRP A 561 -7.65 2.36 -13.53
C TRP A 561 -6.91 1.37 -14.44
N TYR A 562 -5.58 1.24 -14.33
CA TYR A 562 -4.68 0.56 -15.28
C TYR A 562 -5.00 -0.92 -15.50
N TRP A 563 -5.59 -1.62 -14.53
CA TRP A 563 -6.01 -3.01 -14.68
C TRP A 563 -7.08 -3.20 -15.77
N TYR A 564 -7.88 -2.20 -16.05
CA TYR A 564 -8.82 -2.23 -17.17
C TYR A 564 -8.10 -2.09 -18.51
N ARG A 565 -7.08 -1.22 -18.57
CA ARG A 565 -6.33 -1.06 -19.83
C ARG A 565 -5.62 -2.34 -20.24
N TYR A 566 -5.10 -3.09 -19.31
CA TYR A 566 -4.50 -4.39 -19.59
C TYR A 566 -5.46 -5.41 -20.21
N MET A 567 -6.76 -5.30 -19.96
CA MET A 567 -7.76 -6.20 -20.57
C MET A 567 -7.85 -6.02 -22.07
N ASP A 568 -7.55 -4.79 -22.59
CA ASP A 568 -7.64 -4.44 -24.00
C ASP A 568 -6.67 -3.28 -24.34
N ALA A 569 -5.37 -3.54 -24.21
CA ALA A 569 -4.34 -2.51 -24.21
C ALA A 569 -4.23 -1.71 -25.53
N ASP A 570 -4.52 -2.33 -26.66
CA ASP A 570 -4.39 -1.72 -27.99
C ASP A 570 -5.67 -1.02 -28.47
N ASN A 571 -6.74 -1.00 -27.69
CA ASN A 571 -8.00 -0.37 -28.07
C ASN A 571 -7.84 1.14 -28.24
N LYS A 572 -8.19 1.65 -29.42
CA LYS A 572 -8.07 3.08 -29.77
C LYS A 572 -9.38 3.86 -29.58
N CYS A 573 -10.49 3.16 -29.46
CA CYS A 573 -11.82 3.74 -29.42
C CYS A 573 -12.37 3.89 -28.00
N GLU A 574 -11.94 3.00 -27.09
CA GLU A 574 -12.40 2.92 -25.71
C GLU A 574 -11.21 2.63 -24.78
N PHE A 575 -11.36 2.91 -23.49
CA PHE A 575 -10.31 2.60 -22.50
C PHE A 575 -10.08 1.08 -22.36
N ALA A 576 -11.14 0.28 -22.56
CA ALA A 576 -11.18 -1.15 -22.82
C ALA A 576 -12.55 -1.50 -23.38
N SER A 577 -12.65 -2.51 -24.24
CA SER A 577 -13.91 -2.94 -24.83
C SER A 577 -14.84 -3.55 -23.77
N PRO A 578 -16.16 -3.34 -23.87
CA PRO A 578 -17.12 -3.98 -22.97
C PRO A 578 -17.02 -5.51 -22.97
N GLU A 579 -16.67 -6.13 -24.10
CA GLU A 579 -16.45 -7.56 -24.23
C GLU A 579 -15.28 -8.04 -23.36
N ALA A 580 -14.15 -7.37 -23.42
CA ALA A 580 -12.98 -7.69 -22.60
C ALA A 580 -13.25 -7.46 -21.11
N ILE A 581 -13.92 -6.34 -20.76
CA ILE A 581 -14.30 -6.03 -19.38
C ILE A 581 -15.25 -7.11 -18.83
N ASN A 582 -16.23 -7.54 -19.62
CA ASN A 582 -17.20 -8.56 -19.18
C ASN A 582 -16.57 -9.95 -19.02
N TYR A 583 -15.55 -10.27 -19.81
CA TYR A 583 -14.82 -11.53 -19.67
C TYR A 583 -13.86 -11.50 -18.47
N TRP A 584 -13.01 -10.48 -18.36
CA TRP A 584 -11.99 -10.39 -17.31
C TRP A 584 -12.52 -9.90 -15.96
N GLN A 585 -13.54 -9.04 -15.97
CA GLN A 585 -14.22 -8.45 -14.80
C GLN A 585 -13.27 -7.74 -13.84
N ASP A 586 -13.14 -8.27 -12.63
CA ASP A 586 -12.21 -7.83 -11.61
C ASP A 586 -10.94 -8.68 -11.60
N VAL A 587 -9.91 -8.15 -10.96
CA VAL A 587 -8.64 -8.86 -10.75
C VAL A 587 -8.85 -9.95 -9.70
N ASP A 588 -8.49 -11.19 -10.02
CA ASP A 588 -8.65 -12.32 -9.10
C ASP A 588 -7.60 -12.33 -8.00
N LEU A 589 -6.35 -11.97 -8.34
CA LEU A 589 -5.23 -11.88 -7.41
C LEU A 589 -4.41 -10.63 -7.69
N TYR A 590 -4.24 -9.80 -6.67
CA TYR A 590 -3.41 -8.61 -6.71
C TYR A 590 -2.28 -8.72 -5.69
N ILE A 591 -1.04 -8.52 -6.12
CA ILE A 591 0.14 -8.57 -5.25
C ILE A 591 0.86 -7.22 -5.26
N GLY A 592 1.14 -6.69 -4.06
CA GLY A 592 1.83 -5.41 -3.92
C GLY A 592 2.05 -4.98 -2.48
N GLY A 593 2.77 -3.88 -2.28
CA GLY A 593 3.15 -3.39 -0.97
C GLY A 593 1.98 -2.82 -0.14
N SER A 594 2.02 -3.01 1.16
CA SER A 594 1.02 -2.47 2.10
C SER A 594 1.11 -0.94 2.27
N GLU A 595 2.21 -0.31 1.86
CA GLU A 595 2.40 1.14 1.89
C GLU A 595 1.41 1.90 1.00
N HIS A 596 0.77 1.19 0.07
CA HIS A 596 -0.23 1.74 -0.85
C HIS A 596 -1.67 1.70 -0.30
N ALA A 597 -1.87 1.28 0.95
CA ALA A 597 -3.19 1.04 1.53
C ALA A 597 -4.13 2.26 1.49
N THR A 598 -3.64 3.44 1.86
CA THR A 598 -4.43 4.69 1.94
C THR A 598 -4.25 5.62 0.73
N GLY A 599 -3.32 5.29 -0.16
CA GLY A 599 -3.09 5.98 -1.43
C GLY A 599 -3.72 5.21 -2.59
N HIS A 600 -2.86 4.56 -3.41
CA HIS A 600 -3.27 3.86 -4.63
C HIS A 600 -4.48 2.94 -4.47
N LEU A 601 -4.51 2.08 -3.44
CA LEU A 601 -5.61 1.12 -3.26
C LEU A 601 -6.94 1.80 -2.98
N LEU A 602 -6.94 2.91 -2.25
CA LEU A 602 -8.16 3.67 -1.96
C LEU A 602 -8.67 4.39 -3.21
N TYR A 603 -7.77 5.04 -3.98
CA TYR A 603 -8.13 5.73 -5.22
C TYR A 603 -8.59 4.75 -6.31
N ALA A 604 -7.93 3.60 -6.43
CA ALA A 604 -8.36 2.53 -7.36
C ALA A 604 -9.79 2.08 -7.06
N ARG A 605 -10.14 1.86 -5.79
CA ARG A 605 -11.50 1.50 -5.37
C ARG A 605 -12.51 2.61 -5.66
N PHE A 606 -12.12 3.85 -5.43
CA PHE A 606 -12.97 5.02 -5.73
C PHE A 606 -13.26 5.13 -7.23
N TRP A 607 -12.24 5.12 -8.08
CA TRP A 607 -12.41 5.22 -9.53
C TRP A 607 -13.21 4.04 -10.08
N ASN A 608 -12.98 2.83 -9.58
CA ASN A 608 -13.75 1.65 -9.96
C ASN A 608 -15.24 1.79 -9.65
N LYS A 609 -15.59 2.25 -8.44
CA LYS A 609 -16.99 2.48 -8.06
C LYS A 609 -17.63 3.56 -8.93
N PHE A 610 -16.89 4.61 -9.23
CA PHE A 610 -17.34 5.66 -10.15
C PHE A 610 -17.61 5.12 -11.55
N LEU A 611 -16.68 4.37 -12.14
CA LEU A 611 -16.85 3.78 -13.47
C LEU A 611 -18.05 2.82 -13.51
N LYS A 612 -18.28 2.08 -12.42
CA LYS A 612 -19.46 1.23 -12.28
C LYS A 612 -20.76 2.05 -12.24
N ASP A 613 -20.82 3.11 -11.47
CA ASP A 613 -22.00 3.97 -11.36
C ASP A 613 -22.39 4.54 -12.71
N ARG A 614 -21.40 4.89 -13.53
CA ARG A 614 -21.60 5.39 -14.90
C ARG A 614 -21.85 4.29 -15.94
N GLY A 615 -21.86 3.02 -15.52
CA GLY A 615 -22.18 1.87 -16.38
C GLY A 615 -21.04 1.39 -17.28
N PHE A 616 -19.81 1.87 -17.09
CA PHE A 616 -18.66 1.47 -17.90
C PHE A 616 -18.08 0.12 -17.49
N VAL A 617 -18.20 -0.27 -16.22
CA VAL A 617 -17.73 -1.54 -15.70
C VAL A 617 -18.77 -2.21 -14.81
N GLN A 618 -18.61 -3.51 -14.55
CA GLN A 618 -19.59 -4.30 -13.78
C GLN A 618 -19.16 -4.52 -12.31
N ALA A 619 -17.87 -4.64 -12.06
CA ALA A 619 -17.35 -4.98 -10.74
C ALA A 619 -17.50 -3.81 -9.75
N GLU A 620 -17.96 -4.08 -8.52
CA GLU A 620 -18.04 -3.08 -7.43
C GLU A 620 -16.67 -2.79 -6.83
N GLU A 621 -15.82 -3.81 -6.76
CA GLU A 621 -14.44 -3.71 -6.26
C GLU A 621 -13.46 -4.15 -7.36
N PRO A 622 -12.30 -3.50 -7.51
CA PRO A 622 -11.37 -3.81 -8.58
C PRO A 622 -10.60 -5.11 -8.36
N PHE A 623 -10.34 -5.48 -7.11
CA PHE A 623 -9.43 -6.57 -6.74
C PHE A 623 -10.10 -7.48 -5.70
N LYS A 624 -10.31 -8.77 -6.04
CA LYS A 624 -10.93 -9.75 -5.13
C LYS A 624 -10.05 -10.08 -3.95
N LYS A 625 -8.80 -10.49 -4.26
CA LYS A 625 -7.81 -10.91 -3.27
C LYS A 625 -6.57 -10.06 -3.37
N LEU A 626 -6.12 -9.55 -2.24
CA LEU A 626 -4.85 -8.83 -2.11
C LEU A 626 -3.88 -9.62 -1.23
N ILE A 627 -2.66 -9.78 -1.71
CA ILE A 627 -1.53 -10.26 -0.92
C ILE A 627 -0.49 -9.15 -0.81
N ASN A 628 -0.12 -8.81 0.41
CA ASN A 628 0.99 -7.90 0.64
C ASN A 628 2.26 -8.70 0.90
N GLN A 629 3.21 -8.63 -0.03
CA GLN A 629 4.54 -9.17 0.23
C GLN A 629 5.25 -8.31 1.29
N GLY A 630 6.01 -8.98 2.16
CA GLY A 630 6.92 -8.30 3.07
C GLY A 630 8.09 -7.67 2.32
N MET A 631 8.78 -6.73 2.96
CA MET A 631 9.96 -6.10 2.37
C MET A 631 11.20 -6.99 2.54
N ILE A 632 11.99 -7.11 1.50
CA ILE A 632 13.37 -7.56 1.64
C ILE A 632 14.19 -6.37 2.13
N GLN A 633 14.75 -6.50 3.33
CA GLN A 633 15.53 -5.48 3.99
C GLN A 633 17.00 -5.63 3.63
N GLY A 634 17.70 -4.50 3.52
CA GLY A 634 19.14 -4.46 3.32
C GLY A 634 19.89 -4.65 4.63
N ARG A 635 21.06 -5.24 4.52
CA ARG A 635 22.03 -5.27 5.60
C ARG A 635 22.97 -4.09 5.40
N SER A 636 22.81 -3.03 6.20
CA SER A 636 23.68 -1.88 6.17
C SER A 636 24.94 -2.14 6.98
N ASN A 637 26.09 -1.78 6.44
CA ASN A 637 27.36 -1.84 7.14
C ASN A 637 27.82 -0.44 7.53
N PHE A 638 28.50 -0.33 8.66
CA PHE A 638 28.94 0.95 9.21
C PHE A 638 30.41 0.93 9.55
N VAL A 639 31.09 2.02 9.20
CA VAL A 639 32.37 2.42 9.82
C VAL A 639 32.11 3.49 10.86
N TYR A 640 32.92 3.56 11.89
CA TYR A 640 32.75 4.46 13.02
C TYR A 640 33.84 5.52 13.06
N ARG A 641 33.47 6.76 12.73
CA ARG A 641 34.33 7.91 12.76
C ARG A 641 34.44 8.44 14.19
N VAL A 642 35.66 8.54 14.71
CA VAL A 642 35.92 9.14 16.04
C VAL A 642 35.65 10.63 15.96
N VAL A 643 35.00 11.19 16.99
CA VAL A 643 34.78 12.62 17.16
C VAL A 643 35.64 13.16 18.25
N ASP A 644 36.09 14.43 18.12
CA ASP A 644 36.82 15.15 19.12
C ASP A 644 35.92 15.65 20.28
N GLU A 645 36.48 16.33 21.24
CA GLU A 645 35.76 16.87 22.41
C GLU A 645 34.68 17.90 22.01
N THR A 646 34.83 18.54 20.86
CA THR A 646 33.86 19.50 20.31
C THR A 646 32.73 18.85 19.51
N GLY A 647 32.75 17.52 19.31
CA GLY A 647 31.79 16.77 18.50
C GLY A 647 32.12 16.77 17.02
N ARG A 648 33.30 17.27 16.58
CA ARG A 648 33.70 17.23 15.16
C ARG A 648 34.36 15.90 14.83
N GLY A 649 34.03 15.38 13.64
CA GLY A 649 34.65 14.16 13.13
C GLY A 649 36.14 14.31 12.86
N THR A 650 36.94 13.43 13.44
CA THR A 650 38.41 13.34 13.21
C THR A 650 38.69 12.50 11.95
N ASN A 651 39.98 12.34 11.60
CA ASN A 651 40.41 11.45 10.52
C ASN A 651 40.76 10.04 11.02
N LYS A 652 40.06 9.56 12.07
CA LYS A 652 40.22 8.23 12.65
C LYS A 652 38.94 7.44 12.53
N LEU A 653 39.07 6.18 12.09
CA LEU A 653 38.02 5.22 11.97
C LEU A 653 38.29 4.01 12.87
N VAL A 654 37.36 3.67 13.74
CA VAL A 654 37.51 2.59 14.70
C VAL A 654 36.61 1.40 14.37
N SER A 655 37.18 0.20 14.43
CA SER A 655 36.45 -1.06 14.23
C SER A 655 35.35 -1.24 15.27
N PHE A 656 34.28 -1.99 14.91
CA PHE A 656 33.04 -2.14 15.67
C PHE A 656 33.26 -2.53 17.14
N GLY A 657 34.10 -3.53 17.41
CA GLY A 657 34.35 -3.99 18.78
C GLY A 657 35.11 -2.98 19.65
N LEU A 658 35.81 -2.02 19.05
CA LEU A 658 36.57 -0.96 19.75
C LEU A 658 35.76 0.33 19.93
N LYS A 659 34.57 0.45 19.28
CA LYS A 659 33.81 1.72 19.22
C LYS A 659 33.42 2.28 20.59
N ASN A 660 33.16 1.42 21.56
CA ASN A 660 32.74 1.84 22.91
C ASN A 660 33.81 2.57 23.69
N ASN A 661 35.06 2.52 23.22
CA ASN A 661 36.19 3.25 23.83
C ASN A 661 36.29 4.69 23.33
N TYR A 662 35.48 5.10 22.38
CA TYR A 662 35.51 6.37 21.69
C TYR A 662 34.12 6.96 21.54
N LYS A 663 33.99 8.27 21.46
CA LYS A 663 32.80 8.92 20.90
C LYS A 663 32.88 8.77 19.38
N THR A 664 31.83 8.20 18.78
CA THR A 664 31.86 7.92 17.35
C THR A 664 30.56 8.34 16.64
N ILE A 665 30.67 8.61 15.34
CA ILE A 665 29.55 8.79 14.41
C ILE A 665 29.57 7.61 13.43
N PRO A 666 28.48 6.86 13.28
CA PRO A 666 28.38 5.81 12.28
C PRO A 666 28.25 6.40 10.87
N LEU A 667 28.96 5.84 9.91
CA LEU A 667 28.89 6.18 8.51
C LEU A 667 28.56 4.93 7.71
N HIS A 668 27.57 5.00 6.85
CA HIS A 668 27.21 3.90 5.95
C HIS A 668 28.35 3.60 4.96
N VAL A 669 28.51 2.31 4.68
CA VAL A 669 29.50 1.78 3.75
C VAL A 669 28.81 0.95 2.67
N ASP A 670 29.31 1.01 1.45
CA ASP A 670 28.79 0.16 0.36
C ASP A 670 28.98 -1.32 0.72
N VAL A 671 27.87 -2.07 0.70
CA VAL A 671 27.88 -3.50 1.03
C VAL A 671 28.78 -4.33 0.11
N ASN A 672 29.09 -3.84 -1.09
CA ASN A 672 29.94 -4.53 -2.07
C ASN A 672 31.45 -4.46 -1.74
N ILE A 673 31.84 -3.63 -0.79
CA ILE A 673 33.24 -3.53 -0.30
C ILE A 673 33.41 -4.12 1.10
N VAL A 674 32.41 -4.87 1.59
CA VAL A 674 32.44 -5.55 2.88
C VAL A 674 32.18 -7.04 2.66
N GLU A 675 33.07 -7.87 3.16
CA GLU A 675 32.96 -9.32 3.09
C GLU A 675 33.01 -9.94 4.50
N ASN A 676 31.95 -10.66 4.89
CA ASN A 676 31.80 -11.25 6.23
C ASN A 676 32.08 -10.22 7.35
N ASP A 677 31.50 -9.02 7.19
CA ASP A 677 31.66 -7.86 8.07
C ASP A 677 33.05 -7.23 8.11
N VAL A 678 33.98 -7.72 7.30
CA VAL A 678 35.33 -7.15 7.17
C VAL A 678 35.38 -6.17 6.01
N LEU A 679 35.82 -4.95 6.30
CA LEU A 679 35.96 -3.87 5.33
C LEU A 679 37.18 -4.08 4.42
N ASP A 680 37.02 -3.94 3.13
CA ASP A 680 38.12 -3.72 2.20
C ASP A 680 38.53 -2.24 2.28
N ILE A 681 39.58 -1.97 3.06
CA ILE A 681 40.03 -0.60 3.37
C ILE A 681 40.45 0.15 2.10
N GLU A 682 41.10 -0.52 1.15
CA GLU A 682 41.58 0.15 -0.07
C GLU A 682 40.41 0.55 -0.97
N LYS A 683 39.41 -0.30 -1.11
CA LYS A 683 38.16 0.05 -1.82
C LYS A 683 37.37 1.13 -1.06
N PHE A 684 37.38 1.12 0.28
CA PHE A 684 36.73 2.16 1.06
C PHE A 684 37.37 3.54 0.84
N LYS A 685 38.69 3.63 0.78
CA LYS A 685 39.39 4.88 0.47
C LYS A 685 39.02 5.43 -0.91
N VAL A 686 38.78 4.55 -1.88
CA VAL A 686 38.28 4.94 -3.21
C VAL A 686 36.83 5.40 -3.14
N PHE A 687 35.99 4.68 -2.38
CA PHE A 687 34.59 4.99 -2.18
C PHE A 687 34.37 6.31 -1.42
N ARG A 688 35.27 6.59 -0.43
CA ARG A 688 35.25 7.78 0.41
C ARG A 688 36.62 8.49 0.37
N PRO A 689 36.89 9.28 -0.67
CA PRO A 689 38.20 9.92 -0.86
C PRO A 689 38.64 10.83 0.32
N GLU A 690 37.67 11.36 1.06
CA GLU A 690 37.93 12.16 2.25
C GLU A 690 38.62 11.37 3.39
N PHE A 691 38.67 10.05 3.30
CA PHE A 691 39.34 9.15 4.26
C PHE A 691 40.57 8.48 3.66
N GLN A 692 41.12 9.00 2.57
CA GLN A 692 42.30 8.41 1.93
C GLN A 692 43.51 8.32 2.89
N ASP A 693 43.69 9.32 3.73
CA ASP A 693 44.76 9.39 4.72
C ASP A 693 44.28 9.08 6.15
N ALA A 694 43.15 8.40 6.30
CA ALA A 694 42.59 8.10 7.60
C ALA A 694 43.37 7.00 8.33
N GLU A 695 43.39 7.10 9.66
CA GLU A 695 43.92 6.07 10.56
C GLU A 695 42.78 5.05 10.84
N PHE A 696 43.02 3.78 10.49
CA PHE A 696 42.09 2.69 10.77
C PHE A 696 42.55 1.91 12.02
N MET A 697 41.74 1.92 13.05
CA MET A 697 41.96 1.14 14.26
C MET A 697 41.35 -0.23 14.12
N LEU A 698 42.18 -1.25 14.02
CA LEU A 698 41.81 -2.62 13.63
C LEU A 698 41.62 -3.53 14.85
N GLU A 699 40.79 -4.53 14.69
CA GLU A 699 40.65 -5.68 15.58
C GLU A 699 41.32 -6.90 14.93
N ASN A 700 42.34 -7.45 15.62
CA ASN A 700 43.09 -8.61 15.12
C ASN A 700 43.57 -8.46 13.65
N GLY A 701 43.99 -7.25 13.29
CA GLY A 701 44.48 -6.93 11.96
C GLY A 701 43.42 -6.74 10.91
N LYS A 702 42.15 -6.69 11.25
CA LYS A 702 40.99 -6.47 10.36
C LYS A 702 40.13 -5.32 10.86
N TYR A 703 39.52 -4.60 9.93
CA TYR A 703 38.49 -3.63 10.25
C TYR A 703 37.13 -4.30 10.16
N VAL A 704 36.46 -4.47 11.28
CA VAL A 704 35.12 -5.06 11.37
C VAL A 704 34.08 -3.94 11.38
N CYS A 705 33.14 -4.00 10.45
CA CYS A 705 32.01 -3.07 10.36
C CYS A 705 30.91 -3.40 11.37
N GLY A 706 30.20 -2.37 11.82
CA GLY A 706 28.88 -2.59 12.44
C GLY A 706 27.83 -2.99 11.39
N VAL A 707 26.76 -3.59 11.86
CA VAL A 707 25.67 -4.10 11.02
C VAL A 707 24.32 -3.74 11.59
N GLU A 708 23.45 -3.23 10.75
CA GLU A 708 22.03 -3.03 11.06
C GLU A 708 21.16 -3.47 9.89
N VAL A 709 19.97 -3.97 10.19
CA VAL A 709 18.97 -4.31 9.18
C VAL A 709 18.07 -3.10 8.92
N GLU A 710 18.08 -2.62 7.70
CA GLU A 710 17.36 -1.42 7.30
C GLU A 710 16.64 -1.64 5.95
N LYS A 711 15.71 -0.73 5.61
CA LYS A 711 15.14 -0.67 4.26
C LYS A 711 16.27 -0.50 3.24
N MET A 712 16.24 -1.27 2.15
CA MET A 712 17.17 -1.08 1.03
C MET A 712 16.98 0.30 0.40
N SER A 713 18.07 1.06 0.32
CA SER A 713 18.08 2.34 -0.40
C SER A 713 19.48 2.69 -0.86
N LYS A 714 19.58 3.47 -1.93
CA LYS A 714 20.87 3.97 -2.44
C LYS A 714 21.62 4.83 -1.42
N SER A 715 20.92 5.65 -0.66
CA SER A 715 21.50 6.53 0.35
C SER A 715 22.13 5.78 1.51
N LYS A 716 21.77 4.52 1.71
CA LYS A 716 22.29 3.62 2.74
C LYS A 716 23.35 2.65 2.20
N PHE A 717 23.59 2.66 0.92
CA PHE A 717 24.57 1.81 0.23
C PHE A 717 24.40 0.31 0.52
N ASN A 718 23.17 -0.14 0.74
CA ASN A 718 22.81 -1.50 1.13
C ASN A 718 22.00 -2.24 0.05
N VAL A 719 22.01 -1.73 -1.18
CA VAL A 719 21.28 -2.29 -2.31
C VAL A 719 22.05 -3.45 -2.93
N VAL A 720 21.37 -4.58 -3.15
CA VAL A 720 21.92 -5.73 -3.88
C VAL A 720 21.27 -5.77 -5.26
N ASN A 721 22.11 -5.79 -6.31
CA ASN A 721 21.66 -5.82 -7.70
C ASN A 721 21.38 -7.27 -8.13
N PRO A 722 20.17 -7.59 -8.64
CA PRO A 722 19.85 -8.93 -9.12
C PRO A 722 20.69 -9.38 -10.32
N ASP A 723 21.16 -8.45 -11.17
CA ASP A 723 22.00 -8.78 -12.34
C ASP A 723 23.29 -9.54 -11.93
N VAL A 724 23.91 -9.14 -10.83
CA VAL A 724 25.13 -9.79 -10.32
C VAL A 724 24.84 -11.23 -9.89
N LEU A 725 23.72 -11.45 -9.21
CA LEU A 725 23.33 -12.76 -8.73
C LEU A 725 22.92 -13.69 -9.87
N ILE A 726 22.18 -13.17 -10.85
CA ILE A 726 21.80 -13.92 -12.05
C ILE A 726 23.05 -14.31 -12.85
N ALA A 727 24.01 -13.41 -13.00
CA ALA A 727 25.26 -13.70 -13.70
C ALA A 727 26.09 -14.81 -13.01
N GLN A 728 25.99 -14.89 -11.68
CA GLN A 728 26.75 -15.87 -10.87
C GLN A 728 26.00 -17.20 -10.68
N TYR A 729 24.70 -17.17 -10.43
CA TYR A 729 23.92 -18.34 -10.00
C TYR A 729 22.76 -18.69 -10.92
N GLY A 730 22.34 -17.80 -11.81
CA GLY A 730 21.19 -17.97 -12.70
C GLY A 730 19.88 -17.41 -12.13
N ALA A 731 18.94 -17.18 -13.03
CA ALA A 731 17.62 -16.62 -12.72
C ALA A 731 16.76 -17.60 -11.91
N ASP A 732 16.75 -18.89 -12.28
CA ASP A 732 15.99 -19.91 -11.55
C ASP A 732 16.46 -20.04 -10.09
N THR A 733 17.77 -19.90 -9.86
CA THR A 733 18.33 -19.88 -8.51
C THR A 733 17.85 -18.66 -7.70
N LEU A 734 17.87 -17.46 -8.30
CA LEU A 734 17.38 -16.25 -7.67
C LEU A 734 15.88 -16.37 -7.33
N ARG A 735 15.05 -16.82 -8.28
CA ARG A 735 13.61 -17.00 -8.09
C ARG A 735 13.31 -17.90 -6.89
N MET A 736 13.93 -19.08 -6.86
CA MET A 736 13.73 -20.04 -5.78
C MET A 736 14.28 -19.53 -4.45
N TYR A 737 15.42 -18.83 -4.47
CA TYR A 737 16.03 -18.31 -3.25
C TYR A 737 15.20 -17.22 -2.59
N GLU A 738 14.63 -16.30 -3.35
CA GLU A 738 13.72 -15.28 -2.81
C GLU A 738 12.50 -15.91 -2.14
N MET A 739 11.95 -16.95 -2.74
CA MET A 739 10.84 -17.70 -2.13
C MET A 739 11.28 -18.49 -0.88
N PHE A 740 12.51 -18.95 -0.82
CA PHE A 740 13.05 -19.71 0.30
C PHE A 740 13.36 -18.88 1.55
N LEU A 741 13.62 -17.58 1.40
CA LEU A 741 14.01 -16.67 2.49
C LEU A 741 13.02 -16.64 3.67
N GLY A 742 11.75 -16.95 3.45
CA GLY A 742 10.72 -16.98 4.49
C GLY A 742 9.31 -16.79 3.95
N PRO A 743 8.30 -16.73 4.81
CA PRO A 743 6.92 -16.48 4.40
C PRO A 743 6.79 -15.19 3.58
N LEU A 744 5.95 -15.22 2.53
CA LEU A 744 5.83 -14.13 1.57
C LEU A 744 5.47 -12.79 2.23
N GLU A 745 4.54 -12.79 3.17
CA GLU A 745 3.99 -11.59 3.80
C GLU A 745 4.90 -10.99 4.89
N GLN A 746 5.97 -11.68 5.28
CA GLN A 746 6.88 -11.22 6.32
C GLN A 746 8.09 -10.49 5.73
N SER A 747 8.45 -9.36 6.33
CA SER A 747 9.72 -8.69 6.03
C SER A 747 10.90 -9.53 6.52
N LYS A 748 11.97 -9.56 5.73
CA LYS A 748 13.13 -10.42 5.98
C LYS A 748 14.42 -9.78 5.49
N PRO A 749 15.54 -9.93 6.22
CA PRO A 749 16.83 -9.42 5.76
C PRO A 749 17.36 -10.27 4.59
N TRP A 750 17.96 -9.61 3.61
CA TRP A 750 18.69 -10.27 2.55
C TRP A 750 19.99 -10.89 3.09
N ASN A 751 20.25 -12.12 2.71
CA ASN A 751 21.50 -12.81 3.02
C ASN A 751 21.99 -13.56 1.79
N THR A 752 23.05 -13.07 1.16
CA THR A 752 23.61 -13.68 -0.06
C THR A 752 24.20 -15.08 0.16
N ASN A 753 24.65 -15.41 1.37
CA ASN A 753 25.31 -16.68 1.65
C ASN A 753 24.42 -17.92 1.49
N GLY A 754 23.10 -17.77 1.56
CA GLY A 754 22.15 -18.89 1.43
C GLY A 754 21.85 -19.32 -0.01
N ILE A 755 22.13 -18.44 -1.00
CA ILE A 755 21.74 -18.68 -2.40
C ILE A 755 22.46 -19.89 -3.03
N GLU A 756 23.68 -20.17 -2.58
CA GLU A 756 24.47 -21.29 -3.07
C GLU A 756 23.81 -22.66 -2.78
N GLY A 757 23.07 -22.76 -1.69
CA GLY A 757 22.30 -23.96 -1.35
C GLY A 757 21.23 -24.28 -2.39
N VAL A 758 20.51 -23.27 -2.88
CA VAL A 758 19.53 -23.41 -3.95
C VAL A 758 20.18 -23.73 -5.29
N PHE A 759 21.32 -23.11 -5.59
CA PHE A 759 22.08 -23.43 -6.80
C PHE A 759 22.54 -24.90 -6.83
N LYS A 760 23.06 -25.40 -5.70
CA LYS A 760 23.45 -26.82 -5.55
C LYS A 760 22.24 -27.76 -5.72
N PHE A 761 21.06 -27.34 -5.20
CA PHE A 761 19.82 -28.08 -5.41
C PHE A 761 19.45 -28.19 -6.89
N LEU A 762 19.47 -27.10 -7.65
CA LEU A 762 19.16 -27.13 -9.09
C LEU A 762 20.15 -28.02 -9.87
N ARG A 763 21.43 -27.99 -9.54
CA ARG A 763 22.41 -28.91 -10.10
C ARG A 763 22.11 -30.36 -9.76
N LYS A 764 21.66 -30.65 -8.56
CA LYS A 764 21.26 -32.00 -8.14
C LYS A 764 19.96 -32.43 -8.88
N PHE A 765 19.03 -31.54 -9.07
CA PHE A 765 17.83 -31.80 -9.86
C PHE A 765 18.17 -32.11 -11.31
N TRP A 766 19.05 -31.34 -11.94
CA TRP A 766 19.57 -31.61 -13.28
C TRP A 766 20.20 -33.02 -13.38
N ARG A 767 20.91 -33.41 -12.32
CA ARG A 767 21.58 -34.71 -12.24
C ARG A 767 20.62 -35.89 -12.22
N LEU A 768 19.43 -35.77 -11.73
CA LEU A 768 18.42 -36.85 -11.74
C LEU A 768 18.12 -37.36 -13.15
N PHE A 769 18.27 -36.51 -14.14
CA PHE A 769 17.98 -36.82 -15.56
C PHE A 769 19.20 -37.32 -16.34
N HIS A 770 20.38 -37.29 -15.72
CA HIS A 770 21.64 -37.58 -16.38
C HIS A 770 22.44 -38.64 -15.61
N ASN A 771 23.17 -39.48 -16.37
CA ASN A 771 24.09 -40.46 -15.79
C ASN A 771 25.42 -39.81 -15.30
N GLU A 772 26.36 -40.62 -14.85
CA GLU A 772 27.66 -40.15 -14.33
C GLU A 772 28.50 -39.41 -15.40
N ASN A 773 28.26 -39.68 -16.66
CA ASN A 773 28.91 -39.04 -17.80
C ASN A 773 28.17 -37.79 -18.32
N TRP A 774 27.16 -37.34 -17.61
CA TRP A 774 26.27 -36.24 -18.00
C TRP A 774 25.49 -36.47 -19.30
N GLU A 775 25.17 -37.72 -19.60
CA GLU A 775 24.31 -38.10 -20.70
C GLU A 775 22.89 -38.27 -20.19
N PHE A 776 21.93 -37.83 -20.99
CA PHE A 776 20.50 -38.00 -20.65
C PHE A 776 20.15 -39.47 -20.53
N SER A 777 19.63 -39.91 -19.39
CA SER A 777 19.49 -41.30 -18.99
C SER A 777 18.12 -41.69 -18.46
N VAL A 778 17.09 -40.95 -18.85
CA VAL A 778 15.69 -41.26 -18.47
C VAL A 778 15.19 -42.47 -19.22
N ILE A 779 14.51 -43.38 -18.54
CA ILE A 779 14.01 -44.68 -19.09
C ILE A 779 12.50 -44.81 -18.91
N ASP A 780 11.88 -45.58 -19.83
CA ASP A 780 10.46 -45.93 -19.78
C ASP A 780 10.29 -47.25 -18.99
N ALA A 781 10.38 -47.18 -17.67
CA ALA A 781 10.16 -48.33 -16.79
C ALA A 781 9.08 -48.00 -15.77
N GLU A 782 8.40 -49.01 -15.26
CA GLU A 782 7.33 -48.82 -14.25
C GLU A 782 7.93 -48.28 -12.94
N PRO A 783 7.32 -47.26 -12.36
CA PRO A 783 7.72 -46.71 -11.07
C PRO A 783 7.50 -47.67 -9.92
N THR A 784 8.39 -47.62 -8.94
CA THR A 784 8.22 -48.29 -7.67
C THR A 784 7.21 -47.55 -6.79
N LYS A 785 6.64 -48.27 -5.77
CA LYS A 785 5.77 -47.63 -4.79
C LYS A 785 6.45 -46.48 -4.05
N ALA A 786 7.73 -46.59 -3.72
CA ALA A 786 8.50 -45.56 -3.03
C ALA A 786 8.68 -44.31 -3.90
N GLU A 787 8.95 -44.47 -5.20
CA GLU A 787 9.06 -43.37 -6.14
C GLU A 787 7.71 -42.64 -6.35
N LEU A 788 6.61 -43.40 -6.49
CA LEU A 788 5.26 -42.85 -6.57
C LEU A 788 4.89 -42.08 -5.28
N LYS A 789 5.24 -42.60 -4.12
CA LYS A 789 5.01 -41.95 -2.84
C LYS A 789 5.77 -40.62 -2.76
N ALA A 790 7.05 -40.59 -3.10
CA ALA A 790 7.86 -39.36 -3.14
C ALA A 790 7.25 -38.31 -4.09
N LEU A 791 6.83 -38.73 -5.28
CA LEU A 791 6.19 -37.86 -6.26
C LEU A 791 4.85 -37.30 -5.75
N HIS A 792 3.95 -38.16 -5.27
CA HIS A 792 2.61 -37.71 -4.85
C HIS A 792 2.64 -36.88 -3.58
N LYS A 793 3.61 -37.08 -2.70
CA LYS A 793 3.89 -36.17 -1.57
C LYS A 793 4.18 -34.74 -2.05
N ILE A 794 5.10 -34.58 -3.02
CA ILE A 794 5.48 -33.25 -3.51
C ILE A 794 4.37 -32.62 -4.34
N ILE A 795 3.62 -33.38 -5.15
CA ILE A 795 2.47 -32.86 -5.91
C ILE A 795 1.46 -32.23 -4.95
N LYS A 796 1.05 -32.96 -3.92
CA LYS A 796 0.09 -32.47 -2.91
C LYS A 796 0.63 -31.24 -2.20
N LYS A 797 1.86 -31.33 -1.69
CA LYS A 797 2.48 -30.27 -0.89
C LYS A 797 2.61 -28.97 -1.68
N VAL A 798 3.11 -29.03 -2.91
CA VAL A 798 3.31 -27.83 -3.74
C VAL A 798 1.97 -27.20 -4.14
N GLN A 799 0.98 -28.02 -4.48
CA GLN A 799 -0.36 -27.51 -4.78
C GLN A 799 -0.94 -26.74 -3.59
N GLU A 800 -0.93 -27.33 -2.40
CA GLU A 800 -1.44 -26.71 -1.18
C GLU A 800 -0.66 -25.43 -0.82
N ASP A 801 0.67 -25.45 -0.98
CA ASP A 801 1.53 -24.32 -0.66
C ASP A 801 1.33 -23.15 -1.62
N ILE A 802 1.21 -23.39 -2.92
CA ILE A 802 0.93 -22.33 -3.90
C ILE A 802 -0.43 -21.69 -3.61
N GLU A 803 -1.47 -22.49 -3.35
CA GLU A 803 -2.80 -21.99 -3.05
C GLU A 803 -2.88 -21.19 -1.74
N ARG A 804 -1.95 -21.43 -0.80
CA ARG A 804 -1.81 -20.71 0.48
C ARG A 804 -0.69 -19.67 0.49
N PHE A 805 0.01 -19.47 -0.62
CA PHE A 805 1.17 -18.57 -0.71
C PHE A 805 2.32 -18.92 0.25
N SER A 806 2.48 -20.20 0.57
CA SER A 806 3.53 -20.74 1.45
C SER A 806 4.73 -21.24 0.64
N PHE A 807 5.27 -20.41 -0.25
CA PHE A 807 6.30 -20.80 -1.23
C PHE A 807 7.60 -21.28 -0.60
N ASN A 808 7.97 -20.78 0.55
CA ASN A 808 9.18 -21.17 1.27
C ASN A 808 9.16 -22.65 1.68
N THR A 809 8.01 -23.18 2.06
CA THR A 809 7.86 -24.59 2.40
C THR A 809 7.88 -25.50 1.16
N SER A 810 7.43 -25.02 0.02
CA SER A 810 7.58 -25.74 -1.26
C SER A 810 9.05 -25.94 -1.64
N VAL A 811 9.87 -24.87 -1.54
CA VAL A 811 11.29 -24.94 -1.90
C VAL A 811 12.02 -25.99 -1.06
N SER A 812 11.80 -26.01 0.26
CA SER A 812 12.38 -27.04 1.11
C SER A 812 11.85 -28.44 0.79
N SER A 813 10.58 -28.56 0.45
CA SER A 813 9.96 -29.84 0.08
C SER A 813 10.50 -30.39 -1.24
N PHE A 814 10.81 -29.53 -2.22
CA PHE A 814 11.50 -29.93 -3.45
C PHE A 814 12.89 -30.51 -3.14
N MET A 815 13.64 -29.90 -2.24
CA MET A 815 14.94 -30.39 -1.81
C MET A 815 14.83 -31.80 -1.21
N ILE A 816 13.83 -32.03 -0.38
CA ILE A 816 13.54 -33.34 0.25
C ILE A 816 13.19 -34.35 -0.84
N ALA A 817 12.25 -34.05 -1.73
CA ALA A 817 11.79 -34.96 -2.78
C ALA A 817 12.93 -35.38 -3.74
N VAL A 818 13.77 -34.41 -4.14
CA VAL A 818 14.92 -34.67 -5.01
C VAL A 818 15.98 -35.54 -4.30
N ASN A 819 16.18 -35.33 -2.97
CA ASN A 819 17.07 -36.18 -2.19
C ASN A 819 16.54 -37.62 -2.14
N GLU A 820 15.27 -37.80 -1.84
CA GLU A 820 14.58 -39.09 -1.74
C GLU A 820 14.64 -39.84 -3.09
N LEU A 821 14.31 -39.18 -4.20
CA LEU A 821 14.41 -39.76 -5.55
C LEU A 821 15.85 -40.08 -5.96
N THR A 822 16.82 -39.30 -5.50
CA THR A 822 18.25 -39.57 -5.75
C THR A 822 18.70 -40.84 -5.01
N GLU A 823 18.28 -41.01 -3.75
CA GLU A 823 18.58 -42.22 -2.97
C GLU A 823 17.93 -43.46 -3.58
N LEU A 824 16.74 -43.33 -4.12
CA LEU A 824 16.03 -44.36 -4.86
C LEU A 824 16.61 -44.62 -6.24
N LYS A 825 17.61 -43.83 -6.68
CA LYS A 825 18.19 -43.87 -8.03
C LYS A 825 17.13 -43.79 -9.14
N CYS A 826 16.10 -42.99 -8.91
CA CYS A 826 14.98 -42.84 -9.82
C CYS A 826 15.40 -42.12 -11.11
N ASN A 827 15.18 -42.78 -12.24
CA ASN A 827 15.37 -42.20 -13.57
C ASN A 827 14.17 -42.50 -14.50
N LYS A 828 12.99 -42.72 -13.92
CA LYS A 828 11.80 -43.17 -14.65
C LYS A 828 11.00 -41.97 -15.18
N ARG A 829 10.73 -42.04 -16.50
CA ARG A 829 10.00 -40.99 -17.23
C ARG A 829 8.69 -40.56 -16.52
N ALA A 830 7.89 -41.51 -16.09
CA ALA A 830 6.60 -41.25 -15.46
C ALA A 830 6.71 -40.44 -14.16
N ILE A 831 7.79 -40.60 -13.40
CA ILE A 831 8.06 -39.78 -12.19
C ILE A 831 8.64 -38.42 -12.53
N LEU A 832 9.69 -38.41 -13.37
CA LEU A 832 10.48 -37.21 -13.65
C LEU A 832 9.71 -36.19 -14.49
N LYS A 833 8.83 -36.67 -15.39
CA LYS A 833 7.94 -35.81 -16.18
C LYS A 833 7.01 -34.98 -15.31
N ASP A 834 6.32 -35.62 -14.39
CA ASP A 834 5.42 -34.90 -13.46
C ASP A 834 6.19 -33.99 -12.50
N LEU A 835 7.37 -34.40 -12.05
CA LEU A 835 8.23 -33.59 -11.20
C LEU A 835 8.66 -32.28 -11.91
N ILE A 836 8.98 -32.34 -13.22
CA ILE A 836 9.27 -31.14 -14.03
C ILE A 836 8.07 -30.19 -13.98
N VAL A 837 6.87 -30.68 -14.23
CA VAL A 837 5.66 -29.85 -14.25
C VAL A 837 5.42 -29.19 -12.88
N VAL A 838 5.60 -29.92 -11.78
CA VAL A 838 5.41 -29.41 -10.41
C VAL A 838 6.44 -28.33 -10.05
N LEU A 839 7.70 -28.49 -10.50
CA LEU A 839 8.77 -27.51 -10.23
C LEU A 839 8.72 -26.30 -11.18
N SER A 840 8.15 -26.44 -12.36
CA SER A 840 8.24 -25.43 -13.43
C SER A 840 7.76 -24.03 -13.04
N PRO A 841 6.78 -23.81 -12.15
CA PRO A 841 6.44 -22.47 -11.70
C PRO A 841 7.59 -21.76 -10.96
N TYR A 842 8.41 -22.50 -10.24
CA TYR A 842 9.52 -21.98 -9.43
C TYR A 842 10.81 -21.78 -10.25
N ALA A 843 11.14 -22.74 -11.10
CA ALA A 843 12.37 -22.79 -11.89
C ALA A 843 12.04 -23.08 -13.37
N PRO A 844 11.47 -22.11 -14.10
CA PRO A 844 10.90 -22.37 -15.41
C PRO A 844 11.94 -22.72 -16.47
N HIS A 845 13.13 -22.12 -16.42
CA HIS A 845 14.13 -22.33 -17.49
C HIS A 845 14.71 -23.75 -17.48
N ILE A 846 15.13 -24.25 -16.33
CA ILE A 846 15.65 -25.61 -16.21
C ILE A 846 14.57 -26.65 -16.55
N CYS A 847 13.33 -26.38 -16.16
CA CYS A 847 12.21 -27.27 -16.43
C CYS A 847 11.85 -27.32 -17.91
N GLU A 848 11.85 -26.20 -18.63
CA GLU A 848 11.65 -26.18 -20.09
C GLU A 848 12.73 -26.97 -20.82
N GLU A 849 14.00 -26.80 -20.42
CA GLU A 849 15.11 -27.56 -21.06
C GLU A 849 14.94 -29.06 -20.83
N LEU A 850 14.64 -29.48 -19.61
CA LEU A 850 14.41 -30.90 -19.31
C LEU A 850 13.17 -31.45 -20.00
N TRP A 851 12.10 -30.63 -20.11
CA TRP A 851 10.89 -30.99 -20.83
C TRP A 851 11.16 -31.26 -22.30
N GLN A 852 11.96 -30.39 -22.95
CA GLN A 852 12.39 -30.61 -24.33
C GLN A 852 13.27 -31.86 -24.47
N LEU A 853 14.18 -32.10 -23.52
CA LEU A 853 15.02 -33.34 -23.52
C LEU A 853 14.18 -34.60 -23.33
N MET A 854 13.01 -34.53 -22.71
CA MET A 854 12.04 -35.62 -22.61
C MET A 854 11.31 -35.89 -23.92
N GLY A 855 11.50 -35.06 -24.95
CA GLY A 855 10.83 -35.15 -26.24
C GLY A 855 9.43 -34.50 -26.27
N GLU A 856 9.09 -33.74 -25.25
CA GLU A 856 7.83 -33.00 -25.14
C GLU A 856 7.95 -31.59 -25.74
N GLN A 857 6.82 -31.01 -26.10
CA GLN A 857 6.75 -29.65 -26.64
C GLN A 857 5.99 -28.76 -25.67
N ASP A 858 6.37 -27.50 -25.58
CA ASP A 858 5.66 -26.42 -24.85
C ASP A 858 5.13 -26.82 -23.47
N LEU A 859 5.97 -26.65 -22.48
CA LEU A 859 5.66 -26.91 -21.08
C LEU A 859 4.48 -26.06 -20.57
N SER A 860 4.23 -24.87 -21.15
CA SER A 860 3.10 -24.01 -20.78
C SER A 860 1.73 -24.64 -21.04
N THR A 861 1.67 -25.63 -21.95
CA THR A 861 0.44 -26.38 -22.28
C THR A 861 0.27 -27.66 -21.47
N ALA A 862 1.27 -28.02 -20.67
CA ALA A 862 1.20 -29.19 -19.80
C ALA A 862 0.07 -29.06 -18.77
N LYS A 863 -0.40 -30.20 -18.28
CA LYS A 863 -1.38 -30.23 -17.21
C LYS A 863 -0.70 -30.51 -15.88
N TYR A 864 -1.07 -29.73 -14.87
CA TYR A 864 -0.61 -30.01 -13.49
C TYR A 864 -1.05 -31.41 -13.07
N PRO A 865 -0.14 -32.26 -12.56
CA PRO A 865 -0.47 -33.64 -12.25
C PRO A 865 -1.49 -33.73 -11.09
N VAL A 866 -2.40 -34.69 -11.21
CA VAL A 866 -3.40 -34.94 -10.18
C VAL A 866 -2.78 -35.86 -9.13
N PHE A 867 -2.81 -35.40 -7.87
CA PHE A 867 -2.32 -36.23 -6.81
C PHE A 867 -3.29 -37.39 -6.48
N ASN A 868 -2.74 -38.58 -6.15
CA ASN A 868 -3.52 -39.72 -5.74
C ASN A 868 -3.14 -40.11 -4.29
N GLU A 869 -4.12 -40.14 -3.42
CA GLU A 869 -3.95 -40.40 -2.01
C GLU A 869 -3.54 -41.84 -1.70
N ASP A 870 -3.91 -42.78 -2.56
CA ASP A 870 -3.55 -44.20 -2.43
C ASP A 870 -2.04 -44.43 -2.39
N TYR A 871 -1.26 -43.58 -3.06
CA TYR A 871 0.21 -43.64 -3.03
C TYR A 871 0.82 -43.03 -1.77
N LEU A 872 0.05 -42.32 -0.95
CA LEU A 872 0.49 -41.71 0.31
C LEU A 872 0.28 -42.63 1.52
N VAL A 873 -0.44 -43.70 1.34
CA VAL A 873 -0.72 -44.68 2.41
C VAL A 873 0.60 -45.30 2.84
N GLU A 874 0.91 -45.24 4.14
CA GLU A 874 2.06 -45.90 4.70
C GLU A 874 1.73 -47.37 4.94
N ASP A 875 2.38 -48.24 4.16
CA ASP A 875 2.30 -49.69 4.39
C ASP A 875 3.15 -50.09 5.59
N GLU A 876 4.17 -49.34 5.95
CA GLU A 876 5.10 -49.59 7.05
C GLU A 876 5.30 -48.34 7.92
N PHE A 877 5.57 -48.60 9.19
CA PHE A 877 5.94 -47.57 10.16
C PHE A 877 7.23 -47.94 10.87
N ALA A 878 8.15 -47.00 10.99
CA ALA A 878 9.40 -47.16 11.74
C ALA A 878 9.14 -47.06 13.25
N TYR A 879 8.77 -48.17 13.83
CA TYR A 879 8.49 -48.21 15.27
C TYR A 879 9.76 -48.00 16.09
N PRO A 880 9.81 -46.95 16.94
CA PRO A 880 10.85 -46.85 17.94
C PRO A 880 10.68 -47.95 18.95
N ILE A 881 11.70 -48.85 19.03
CA ILE A 881 11.75 -49.96 19.97
C ILE A 881 12.46 -49.48 21.23
N SER A 882 11.72 -49.50 22.33
CA SER A 882 12.24 -49.16 23.65
C SER A 882 12.31 -50.40 24.56
N ILE A 883 13.28 -50.42 25.45
CA ILE A 883 13.38 -51.43 26.53
C ILE A 883 13.37 -50.68 27.86
N ASN A 884 12.40 -50.98 28.71
CA ASN A 884 12.15 -50.25 29.97
C ASN A 884 12.13 -48.75 29.79
N GLY A 885 11.48 -48.26 28.69
CA GLY A 885 11.32 -46.84 28.37
C GLY A 885 12.52 -46.18 27.73
N LYS A 886 13.65 -46.86 27.53
CA LYS A 886 14.83 -46.33 26.81
C LYS A 886 14.83 -46.85 25.38
N MET A 887 14.75 -45.92 24.41
CA MET A 887 14.82 -46.20 22.97
C MET A 887 16.16 -46.89 22.62
N LYS A 888 16.10 -47.95 21.83
CA LYS A 888 17.26 -48.74 21.37
C LYS A 888 17.48 -48.66 19.86
N MET A 889 16.42 -48.79 19.09
CA MET A 889 16.47 -48.77 17.63
C MET A 889 15.12 -48.46 17.03
N ASN A 890 15.06 -48.17 15.73
CA ASN A 890 13.83 -48.21 14.94
C ASN A 890 13.71 -49.53 14.19
N LEU A 891 12.50 -50.08 14.13
CA LEU A 891 12.20 -51.29 13.34
C LEU A 891 11.01 -51.00 12.44
N ASN A 892 11.24 -51.17 11.12
CA ASN A 892 10.17 -51.02 10.14
C ASN A 892 9.25 -52.24 10.16
N LEU A 893 7.97 -52.00 10.42
CA LEU A 893 6.94 -53.04 10.42
C LEU A 893 5.69 -52.57 9.69
N GLY A 894 5.08 -53.48 8.95
CA GLY A 894 3.85 -53.18 8.19
C GLY A 894 2.72 -52.74 9.12
N LEU A 895 2.03 -51.64 8.74
CA LEU A 895 0.88 -51.13 9.50
C LEU A 895 -0.34 -52.06 9.45
N ALA A 896 -0.37 -52.98 8.47
CA ALA A 896 -1.40 -53.98 8.34
C ALA A 896 -1.20 -55.19 9.31
N LEU A 897 -0.01 -55.33 9.91
CA LEU A 897 0.28 -56.42 10.86
C LEU A 897 -0.59 -56.30 12.11
N THR A 898 -1.05 -57.46 12.54
CA THR A 898 -1.73 -57.61 13.84
C THR A 898 -0.74 -57.44 15.00
N GLU A 899 -1.25 -57.18 16.18
CA GLU A 899 -0.42 -57.03 17.38
C GLU A 899 0.44 -58.28 17.66
N GLU A 900 -0.10 -59.46 17.36
CA GLU A 900 0.60 -60.73 17.51
C GLU A 900 1.76 -60.87 16.52
N GLU A 901 1.52 -60.50 15.25
CA GLU A 901 2.55 -60.51 14.19
C GLU A 901 3.66 -59.51 14.48
N VAL A 902 3.28 -58.29 14.97
CA VAL A 902 4.26 -57.29 15.40
C VAL A 902 5.11 -57.81 16.55
N LYS A 903 4.51 -58.39 17.58
CA LYS A 903 5.26 -58.98 18.68
C LYS A 903 6.19 -60.09 18.23
N ALA A 904 5.75 -60.98 17.35
CA ALA A 904 6.57 -62.03 16.76
C ALA A 904 7.76 -61.46 15.95
N ALA A 905 7.53 -60.44 15.13
CA ALA A 905 8.57 -59.75 14.34
C ALA A 905 9.61 -59.08 15.24
N VAL A 906 9.16 -58.40 16.30
CA VAL A 906 10.03 -57.75 17.30
C VAL A 906 10.89 -58.76 18.05
N LEU A 907 10.29 -59.85 18.51
CA LEU A 907 11.03 -60.87 19.21
C LEU A 907 11.93 -61.71 18.30
N GLY A 908 11.59 -61.84 17.02
CA GLY A 908 12.42 -62.51 16.00
C GLY A 908 13.61 -61.69 15.53
N ASN A 909 13.72 -60.41 15.84
CA ASN A 909 14.76 -59.55 15.36
C ASN A 909 16.09 -59.78 16.11
N PRO A 910 17.20 -60.11 15.42
CA PRO A 910 18.48 -60.45 16.07
C PRO A 910 19.08 -59.32 16.91
N GLN A 911 18.92 -58.05 16.48
CA GLN A 911 19.43 -56.89 17.22
C GLN A 911 18.65 -56.68 18.52
N ILE A 912 17.33 -56.86 18.48
CA ILE A 912 16.50 -56.76 19.68
C ILE A 912 16.85 -57.86 20.66
N GLN A 913 17.08 -59.09 20.18
CA GLN A 913 17.53 -60.20 20.99
C GLN A 913 18.87 -59.89 21.70
N THR A 914 19.80 -59.24 21.01
CA THR A 914 21.05 -58.76 21.60
C THR A 914 20.80 -57.74 22.75
N TYR A 915 19.85 -56.87 22.59
CA TYR A 915 19.48 -55.89 23.62
C TYR A 915 18.72 -56.51 24.79
N LEU A 916 18.04 -57.61 24.57
CA LEU A 916 17.33 -58.37 25.64
C LEU A 916 18.28 -59.18 26.51
N ASP A 917 19.48 -59.51 26.00
CA ASP A 917 20.54 -60.25 26.70
C ASP A 917 20.02 -61.57 27.32
N GLY A 918 19.24 -62.35 26.55
CA GLY A 918 18.65 -63.61 26.97
C GLY A 918 17.45 -63.50 27.94
N LYS A 919 16.96 -62.30 28.22
CA LYS A 919 15.78 -62.11 29.07
C LYS A 919 14.52 -62.06 28.23
N GLU A 920 13.47 -62.73 28.68
CA GLU A 920 12.16 -62.66 28.09
C GLU A 920 11.41 -61.42 28.61
N PRO A 921 10.78 -60.66 27.72
CA PRO A 921 9.96 -59.49 28.14
C PRO A 921 8.72 -59.96 28.93
N LYS A 922 8.53 -59.40 30.10
CA LYS A 922 7.33 -59.59 30.90
C LYS A 922 6.09 -59.02 30.25
N LYS A 923 6.27 -57.98 29.48
CA LYS A 923 5.19 -57.31 28.76
C LYS A 923 5.74 -56.58 27.55
N ILE A 924 5.01 -56.65 26.42
CA ILE A 924 5.25 -55.87 25.23
C ILE A 924 4.09 -54.87 25.12
N ILE A 925 4.40 -53.59 25.16
CA ILE A 925 3.43 -52.50 24.97
C ILE A 925 3.57 -52.06 23.52
N PHE A 926 2.54 -52.32 22.73
CA PHE A 926 2.44 -51.92 21.35
C PHE A 926 1.38 -50.82 21.19
N VAL A 927 1.77 -49.68 20.61
CA VAL A 927 0.86 -48.59 20.23
C VAL A 927 1.01 -48.41 18.75
N LYS A 928 -0.01 -48.84 17.99
CA LYS A 928 -0.03 -48.79 16.51
C LYS A 928 0.30 -47.40 15.98
N GLY A 929 1.29 -47.33 15.08
CA GLY A 929 1.75 -46.06 14.48
C GLY A 929 2.47 -45.13 15.47
N LYS A 930 2.95 -45.62 16.62
CA LYS A 930 3.66 -44.80 17.60
C LYS A 930 4.93 -45.42 18.18
N ILE A 931 4.80 -46.47 18.96
CA ILE A 931 5.93 -47.02 19.74
C ILE A 931 5.72 -48.49 20.09
N ILE A 932 6.83 -49.22 20.25
CA ILE A 932 6.87 -50.54 20.88
C ILE A 932 7.81 -50.49 22.09
N ASN A 933 7.34 -50.83 23.26
CA ASN A 933 8.16 -50.86 24.48
C ASN A 933 8.15 -52.25 25.13
N LEU A 934 9.34 -52.83 25.27
CA LEU A 934 9.58 -54.11 25.90
C LEU A 934 9.90 -53.87 27.38
N VAL A 935 9.14 -54.47 28.27
CA VAL A 935 9.36 -54.39 29.72
C VAL A 935 9.96 -55.75 30.16
N ILE A 936 11.20 -55.74 30.60
CA ILE A 936 11.96 -56.89 31.08
C ILE A 936 12.09 -56.93 32.59
#